data_19cef9f3ccf0b525b0c4a01b6e87d774
#
_entry.id   19cef9f3ccf0b525b0c4a01b6e87d774
#
_cell.length_a   1.000
_cell.length_b   1.000
_cell.length_c   1.000
_cell.angle_alpha   90.00
_cell.angle_beta   90.00
_cell.angle_gamma   90.00
#
_symmetry.space_group_name_H-M   'P 1'
#
loop_
_entity.id
_entity.type
_entity.pdbx_description
1 polymer ?
#
loop_
_entity_poly.entity_id
_entity_poly.type
_entity_poly.pdbx_seq_one_letter_code
_entity_poly.pdbx_strand_id
1 'polypeptide(L)'
;EVTQIYDTVRLVGAESDFAALHKVYNWMVDGIQFTPEDGIARMIPLINFEKDGVKNIFRVVNQFTVEYINNGQKENRRPDVILYVNGMPLCIMELKNPADANATIYDAWEQINIRYWRDIPHLLHYCPLACISDGVKTRLGTVRTPYEHFYAWRRVNDGDAVSTLPFAETETMIKGVYSPERFLEIFRDYIYFQDSIYDSDEVEIVCRYPQFFAARLLKQSIVDSVVTKSGRGGTYFGATGCGKTYTMAFLARQLALRCTDISEIGSPTIILIVDRDELQKQGSKLFTKSKEFLNLGEVSVVKNRAQLRQELGARQSGGFYICTIQKFCDREDDKIGLINDRQNIICFSDEAHRTQLEHSKKIQFSKDADANMKAMVSKPYAKVLKEAFPQATFVGFTGTPIAETYQTFGDEIDRYTMDQAVADGLTVSIKYHPRIAKVLLDKNKVKEIEDYYKKCADDGATFEDVEASKKAMSSMEIILGEPSRLERLATDIHNHYVSACDADPNRIQKAMVVCSNRKIAYALLSKFKDKYPEWFEEKKVSDGTDVTDEELNELKPMPLIAMVSSVGKNDEQDMYNYLGGVKNDKRSEELDAAFKQEKSNFHIVIVVDMWITGFDVPCLTYLYNDKPLKKHLLIQTISRVNRKY
;
A
#
# COMPACT_ATOMS: atom_id res chain seq x y z
N GLU A 1 9.27 45.95 7.05
CA GLU A 1 8.44 44.81 6.63
C GLU A 1 9.28 43.79 5.84
N VAL A 2 9.88 44.19 4.66
CA VAL A 2 10.69 43.23 3.85
C VAL A 2 11.85 42.63 4.64
N THR A 3 12.57 43.45 5.42
CA THR A 3 13.67 42.99 6.28
C THR A 3 13.20 41.98 7.32
N GLN A 4 12.03 42.17 7.93
CA GLN A 4 11.46 41.29 8.92
C GLN A 4 11.10 39.92 8.30
N ILE A 5 10.49 39.94 7.11
CA ILE A 5 10.18 38.69 6.38
C ILE A 5 11.48 37.95 6.00
N TYR A 6 12.48 38.69 5.51
CA TYR A 6 13.78 38.14 5.18
C TYR A 6 14.48 37.51 6.39
N ASP A 7 14.46 38.20 7.54
CA ASP A 7 15.04 37.67 8.78
C ASP A 7 14.27 36.44 9.29
N THR A 8 12.94 36.41 9.15
CA THR A 8 12.12 35.24 9.49
C THR A 8 12.52 34.03 8.64
N VAL A 9 12.68 34.22 7.33
CA VAL A 9 13.10 33.14 6.41
C VAL A 9 14.52 32.68 6.71
N ARG A 10 15.43 33.61 6.99
CA ARG A 10 16.85 33.32 7.24
C ARG A 10 17.11 32.62 8.58
N LEU A 11 16.34 32.96 9.59
CA LEU A 11 16.53 32.47 10.97
C LEU A 11 15.43 31.44 11.31
N VAL A 12 15.52 30.27 10.71
CA VAL A 12 14.58 29.17 10.99
C VAL A 12 14.80 28.65 12.40
N GLY A 13 13.97 29.10 13.35
CA GLY A 13 13.93 28.48 14.68
C GLY A 13 13.10 27.21 14.65
N ALA A 14 13.72 26.05 14.94
CA ALA A 14 13.04 24.77 15.03
C ALA A 14 13.79 23.84 16.00
N GLU A 15 13.08 22.82 16.51
CA GLU A 15 13.61 21.88 17.50
C GLU A 15 14.52 20.82 16.86
N SER A 16 14.34 20.51 15.56
CA SER A 16 15.12 19.55 14.81
C SER A 16 15.29 20.00 13.35
N ASP A 17 16.24 19.35 12.64
CA ASP A 17 16.46 19.58 11.21
C ASP A 17 15.20 19.23 10.38
N PHE A 18 14.46 18.19 10.77
CA PHE A 18 13.21 17.82 10.12
C PHE A 18 12.13 18.89 10.34
N ALA A 19 11.96 19.35 11.57
CA ALA A 19 11.02 20.41 11.88
C ALA A 19 11.36 21.73 11.15
N ALA A 20 12.66 22.03 10.98
CA ALA A 20 13.10 23.18 10.19
C ALA A 20 12.71 23.03 8.71
N LEU A 21 13.01 21.88 8.12
CA LEU A 21 12.68 21.57 6.72
C LEU A 21 11.16 21.65 6.48
N HIS A 22 10.36 20.99 7.33
CA HIS A 22 8.90 20.98 7.23
C HIS A 22 8.31 22.42 7.39
N LYS A 23 8.81 23.18 8.34
CA LYS A 23 8.40 24.57 8.56
C LYS A 23 8.68 25.46 7.35
N VAL A 24 9.88 25.36 6.79
CA VAL A 24 10.28 26.13 5.60
C VAL A 24 9.46 25.69 4.39
N TYR A 25 9.23 24.39 4.21
CA TYR A 25 8.37 23.89 3.15
C TYR A 25 6.95 24.48 3.23
N ASN A 26 6.35 24.52 4.45
CA ASN A 26 5.04 25.12 4.65
C ASN A 26 5.05 26.64 4.30
N TRP A 27 6.10 27.37 4.66
CA TRP A 27 6.25 28.76 4.23
C TRP A 27 6.33 28.94 2.71
N MET A 28 6.97 28.01 2.02
CA MET A 28 7.05 28.05 0.56
C MET A 28 5.70 27.76 -0.11
N VAL A 29 4.92 26.86 0.47
CA VAL A 29 3.62 26.40 -0.08
C VAL A 29 2.49 27.34 0.29
N ASP A 30 2.39 27.69 1.58
CA ASP A 30 1.25 28.43 2.12
C ASP A 30 1.54 29.92 2.32
N GLY A 31 2.83 30.31 2.29
CA GLY A 31 3.27 31.66 2.58
C GLY A 31 3.63 31.86 4.06
N ILE A 32 4.11 33.07 4.38
CA ILE A 32 4.47 33.48 5.73
C ILE A 32 3.38 34.40 6.27
N GLN A 33 2.88 34.09 7.46
CA GLN A 33 2.01 35.00 8.17
C GLN A 33 2.81 36.20 8.68
N PHE A 34 2.44 37.37 8.26
CA PHE A 34 3.05 38.63 8.64
C PHE A 34 1.98 39.61 9.11
N THR A 35 2.26 40.30 10.22
CA THR A 35 1.38 41.35 10.75
C THR A 35 2.09 42.70 10.63
N PRO A 36 1.69 43.52 9.65
CA PRO A 36 2.22 44.90 9.48
C PRO A 36 1.84 45.81 10.66
N GLU A 37 2.28 47.07 10.60
CA GLU A 37 1.97 48.09 11.60
C GLU A 37 0.46 48.42 11.69
N ASP A 38 -0.31 48.14 10.62
CA ASP A 38 -1.78 48.26 10.64
C ASP A 38 -2.51 47.18 11.48
N GLY A 39 -1.78 46.21 12.01
CA GLY A 39 -2.31 45.14 12.88
C GLY A 39 -3.11 44.05 12.15
N ILE A 40 -3.22 44.12 10.81
CA ILE A 40 -3.97 43.13 10.04
C ILE A 40 -3.03 42.04 9.54
N ALA A 41 -3.16 40.82 10.05
CA ALA A 41 -2.35 39.68 9.60
C ALA A 41 -2.61 39.34 8.13
N ARG A 42 -1.54 39.16 7.36
CA ARG A 42 -1.57 38.80 5.94
C ARG A 42 -0.67 37.61 5.68
N MET A 43 -1.06 36.76 4.72
CA MET A 43 -0.20 35.70 4.21
C MET A 43 0.63 36.24 3.05
N ILE A 44 1.94 36.20 3.19
CA ILE A 44 2.89 36.66 2.17
C ILE A 44 3.41 35.46 1.40
N PRO A 45 3.01 35.26 0.14
CA PRO A 45 3.46 34.14 -0.66
C PRO A 45 4.95 34.30 -1.04
N LEU A 46 5.75 33.25 -0.81
CA LEU A 46 7.14 33.19 -1.29
C LEU A 46 7.23 32.67 -2.72
N ILE A 47 6.33 31.81 -3.09
CA ILE A 47 6.21 31.22 -4.43
C ILE A 47 4.78 31.44 -4.92
N ASN A 48 4.64 31.89 -6.16
CA ASN A 48 3.33 32.03 -6.77
C ASN A 48 2.96 30.76 -7.50
N PHE A 49 1.85 30.14 -7.09
CA PHE A 49 1.29 28.93 -7.72
C PHE A 49 0.09 29.23 -8.63
N GLU A 50 -0.33 30.49 -8.74
CA GLU A 50 -1.43 30.91 -9.58
C GLU A 50 -0.97 31.10 -11.03
N LYS A 51 -1.81 30.69 -12.00
CA LYS A 51 -1.46 30.79 -13.42
C LYS A 51 -1.33 32.25 -13.92
N ASP A 52 -2.13 33.13 -13.37
CA ASP A 52 -2.27 34.52 -13.84
C ASP A 52 -1.62 35.54 -12.88
N GLY A 53 -0.84 35.10 -11.92
CA GLY A 53 -0.19 35.96 -10.94
C GLY A 53 1.19 36.47 -11.37
N VAL A 54 1.92 37.06 -10.42
CA VAL A 54 3.32 37.51 -10.62
C VAL A 54 4.18 36.30 -11.00
N LYS A 55 4.92 36.39 -12.10
CA LYS A 55 5.75 35.28 -12.59
C LYS A 55 6.88 34.98 -11.63
N ASN A 56 7.04 33.69 -11.31
CA ASN A 56 8.18 33.21 -10.56
C ASN A 56 9.48 33.37 -11.38
N ILE A 57 10.59 33.58 -10.68
CA ILE A 57 11.93 33.61 -11.24
C ILE A 57 12.59 32.26 -10.99
N PHE A 58 12.78 31.48 -12.04
CA PHE A 58 13.49 30.21 -11.98
C PHE A 58 14.97 30.40 -12.30
N ARG A 59 15.84 29.79 -11.48
CA ARG A 59 17.29 29.80 -11.71
C ARG A 59 17.86 28.40 -11.46
N VAL A 60 18.78 28.00 -12.32
CA VAL A 60 19.61 26.83 -12.16
C VAL A 60 21.01 27.30 -11.82
N VAL A 61 21.53 26.92 -10.68
CA VAL A 61 22.86 27.31 -10.21
C VAL A 61 23.70 26.04 -10.11
N ASN A 62 24.79 26.01 -10.84
CA ASN A 62 25.76 24.92 -10.80
C ASN A 62 26.94 25.27 -9.90
N GLN A 63 27.48 24.26 -9.22
CA GLN A 63 28.70 24.34 -8.41
C GLN A 63 28.64 25.46 -7.35
N PHE A 64 27.50 25.61 -6.68
CA PHE A 64 27.30 26.61 -5.63
C PHE A 64 28.14 26.28 -4.39
N THR A 65 29.07 27.16 -4.02
CA THR A 65 29.97 26.93 -2.90
C THR A 65 29.34 27.37 -1.58
N VAL A 66 29.20 26.43 -0.64
CA VAL A 66 28.70 26.66 0.72
C VAL A 66 29.82 26.43 1.72
N GLU A 67 30.20 27.46 2.48
CA GLU A 67 31.21 27.35 3.53
C GLU A 67 30.62 26.77 4.81
N TYR A 68 31.40 25.97 5.52
CA TYR A 68 31.07 25.49 6.85
C TYR A 68 32.34 25.39 7.71
N ILE A 69 32.18 25.23 9.03
CA ILE A 69 33.30 25.12 9.96
C ILE A 69 33.40 23.68 10.43
N ASN A 70 34.54 23.07 10.18
CA ASN A 70 34.90 21.73 10.66
C ASN A 70 36.14 21.81 11.57
N ASN A 71 35.97 21.45 12.85
CA ASN A 71 37.06 21.51 13.84
C ASN A 71 37.78 22.87 13.90
N GLY A 72 37.04 23.97 13.73
CA GLY A 72 37.58 25.33 13.73
C GLY A 72 38.25 25.78 12.42
N GLN A 73 38.28 24.93 11.39
CA GLN A 73 38.77 25.25 10.05
C GLN A 73 37.61 25.50 9.09
N LYS A 74 37.78 26.49 8.20
CA LYS A 74 36.85 26.76 7.13
C LYS A 74 37.01 25.72 6.03
N GLU A 75 35.94 24.98 5.77
CA GLU A 75 35.79 24.06 4.65
C GLU A 75 34.62 24.47 3.79
N ASN A 76 34.43 23.80 2.65
CA ASN A 76 33.28 24.05 1.79
C ASN A 76 32.71 22.75 1.22
N ARG A 77 31.42 22.83 0.87
CA ARG A 77 30.71 21.86 0.03
C ARG A 77 30.21 22.57 -1.22
N ARG A 78 30.12 21.82 -2.29
CA ARG A 78 29.77 22.40 -3.58
C ARG A 78 28.81 21.47 -4.32
N PRO A 79 27.50 21.57 -4.04
CA PRO A 79 26.47 20.85 -4.78
C PRO A 79 26.58 21.09 -6.30
N ASP A 80 26.38 20.02 -7.07
CA ASP A 80 26.53 20.09 -8.52
C ASP A 80 25.51 21.02 -9.15
N VAL A 81 24.22 20.88 -8.79
CA VAL A 81 23.14 21.74 -9.29
C VAL A 81 22.12 22.01 -8.19
N ILE A 82 21.69 23.25 -8.08
CA ILE A 82 20.56 23.64 -7.23
C ILE A 82 19.53 24.39 -8.07
N LEU A 83 18.25 24.01 -7.95
CA LEU A 83 17.13 24.73 -8.57
C LEU A 83 16.54 25.73 -7.59
N TYR A 84 16.48 26.98 -8.02
CA TYR A 84 15.92 28.08 -7.25
C TYR A 84 14.62 28.58 -7.87
N VAL A 85 13.66 28.90 -7.01
CA VAL A 85 12.45 29.65 -7.38
C VAL A 85 12.37 30.87 -6.46
N ASN A 86 12.33 32.08 -7.04
CA ASN A 86 12.32 33.36 -6.30
C ASN A 86 13.46 33.49 -5.27
N GLY A 87 14.59 32.84 -5.50
CA GLY A 87 15.73 32.82 -4.60
C GLY A 87 15.70 31.74 -3.52
N MET A 88 14.62 30.95 -3.43
CA MET A 88 14.51 29.80 -2.53
C MET A 88 15.04 28.54 -3.24
N PRO A 89 15.98 27.79 -2.66
CA PRO A 89 16.46 26.54 -3.22
C PRO A 89 15.43 25.43 -2.95
N LEU A 90 14.86 24.85 -4.02
CA LEU A 90 13.80 23.85 -3.90
C LEU A 90 14.26 22.43 -4.17
N CYS A 91 15.33 22.26 -4.93
CA CYS A 91 15.84 20.95 -5.29
C CYS A 91 17.36 20.97 -5.40
N ILE A 92 18.01 19.98 -4.82
CA ILE A 92 19.44 19.75 -4.92
C ILE A 92 19.70 18.53 -5.82
N MET A 93 20.70 18.61 -6.70
CA MET A 93 21.07 17.51 -7.58
C MET A 93 22.55 17.19 -7.45
N GLU A 94 22.85 15.91 -7.32
CA GLU A 94 24.23 15.38 -7.36
C GLU A 94 24.40 14.46 -8.56
N LEU A 95 25.47 14.72 -9.29
CA LEU A 95 25.78 14.07 -10.55
C LEU A 95 27.09 13.27 -10.43
N LYS A 96 27.11 12.07 -10.94
CA LYS A 96 28.32 11.24 -11.00
C LYS A 96 28.68 10.94 -12.46
N ASN A 97 29.97 10.82 -12.71
CA ASN A 97 30.46 10.49 -14.03
C ASN A 97 30.25 9.00 -14.33
N PRO A 98 29.46 8.61 -15.34
CA PRO A 98 29.22 7.20 -15.66
C PRO A 98 30.49 6.45 -16.12
N ALA A 99 31.53 7.16 -16.52
CA ALA A 99 32.83 6.56 -16.91
C ALA A 99 33.73 6.26 -15.71
N ASP A 100 33.41 6.73 -14.51
CA ASP A 100 34.19 6.46 -13.30
C ASP A 100 33.60 5.24 -12.57
N ALA A 101 34.33 4.11 -12.62
CA ALA A 101 33.92 2.88 -11.97
C ALA A 101 33.83 2.97 -10.42
N ASN A 102 34.46 4.01 -9.83
CA ASN A 102 34.47 4.23 -8.38
C ASN A 102 33.40 5.23 -7.94
N ALA A 103 32.64 5.83 -8.84
CA ALA A 103 31.60 6.80 -8.52
C ALA A 103 30.23 6.29 -8.99
N THR A 104 29.39 5.92 -8.05
CA THR A 104 28.06 5.35 -8.31
C THR A 104 26.95 6.34 -7.97
N ILE A 105 25.74 6.05 -8.43
CA ILE A 105 24.55 6.82 -8.04
C ILE A 105 24.30 6.73 -6.51
N TYR A 106 24.78 5.68 -5.85
CA TYR A 106 24.72 5.55 -4.39
C TYR A 106 25.60 6.61 -3.70
N ASP A 107 26.79 6.90 -4.24
CA ASP A 107 27.66 7.94 -3.70
C ASP A 107 27.03 9.33 -3.83
N ALA A 108 26.20 9.56 -4.87
CA ALA A 108 25.44 10.79 -4.99
C ALA A 108 24.38 10.91 -3.88
N TRP A 109 23.69 9.81 -3.56
CA TRP A 109 22.76 9.76 -2.45
C TRP A 109 23.45 9.98 -1.10
N GLU A 110 24.55 9.27 -0.84
CA GLU A 110 25.33 9.41 0.40
C GLU A 110 25.80 10.85 0.59
N GLN A 111 26.18 11.51 -0.49
CA GLN A 111 26.63 12.90 -0.46
C GLN A 111 25.52 13.83 0.01
N ILE A 112 24.31 13.71 -0.50
CA ILE A 112 23.16 14.52 -0.09
C ILE A 112 22.65 14.11 1.30
N ASN A 113 22.32 12.83 1.47
CA ASN A 113 21.54 12.35 2.60
C ASN A 113 22.37 12.09 3.87
N ILE A 114 23.70 12.09 3.76
CA ILE A 114 24.61 11.92 4.91
C ILE A 114 25.55 13.09 5.04
N ARG A 115 26.38 13.37 3.99
CA ARG A 115 27.47 14.33 4.12
C ARG A 115 26.97 15.78 4.21
N TYR A 116 25.97 16.17 3.40
CA TYR A 116 25.45 17.52 3.42
C TYR A 116 24.61 17.80 4.66
N TRP A 117 23.87 16.82 5.18
CA TRP A 117 23.21 16.97 6.48
C TRP A 117 24.17 17.18 7.64
N ARG A 118 25.35 16.54 7.59
CA ARG A 118 26.39 16.75 8.60
C ARG A 118 27.07 18.12 8.46
N ASP A 119 27.38 18.58 7.23
CA ASP A 119 28.29 19.69 6.97
C ASP A 119 27.55 21.00 6.66
N ILE A 120 26.45 20.95 5.93
CA ILE A 120 25.68 22.13 5.47
C ILE A 120 24.16 21.98 5.66
N PRO A 121 23.67 21.55 6.83
CA PRO A 121 22.22 21.30 7.04
C PRO A 121 21.38 22.54 6.79
N HIS A 122 21.90 23.74 7.03
CA HIS A 122 21.21 25.01 6.81
C HIS A 122 20.81 25.25 5.34
N LEU A 123 21.50 24.65 4.34
CA LEU A 123 21.03 24.66 2.97
C LEU A 123 19.88 23.68 2.77
N LEU A 124 19.99 22.48 3.37
CA LEU A 124 18.99 21.41 3.19
C LEU A 124 17.64 21.73 3.84
N HIS A 125 17.60 22.60 4.85
CA HIS A 125 16.33 23.07 5.43
C HIS A 125 15.43 23.76 4.39
N TYR A 126 15.99 24.22 3.26
CA TYR A 126 15.24 24.89 2.18
C TYR A 126 15.06 24.00 0.94
N CYS A 127 15.77 22.87 0.85
CA CYS A 127 15.76 21.98 -0.32
C CYS A 127 15.02 20.67 -0.03
N PRO A 128 13.69 20.62 -0.06
CA PRO A 128 12.99 19.36 0.24
C PRO A 128 13.20 18.28 -0.83
N LEU A 129 13.50 18.64 -2.07
CA LEU A 129 13.68 17.67 -3.15
C LEU A 129 15.16 17.39 -3.44
N ALA A 130 15.45 16.12 -3.75
CA ALA A 130 16.76 15.65 -4.16
C ALA A 130 16.67 14.83 -5.44
N CYS A 131 17.63 15.06 -6.35
CA CYS A 131 17.80 14.25 -7.54
C CYS A 131 19.24 13.74 -7.61
N ILE A 132 19.39 12.45 -7.89
CA ILE A 132 20.70 11.80 -8.06
C ILE A 132 20.80 11.21 -9.45
N SER A 133 21.98 11.34 -10.08
CA SER A 133 22.19 10.81 -11.43
C SER A 133 23.64 10.42 -11.67
N ASP A 134 23.84 9.36 -12.46
CA ASP A 134 25.12 9.00 -13.05
C ASP A 134 25.10 9.15 -14.59
N GLY A 135 24.09 9.87 -15.13
CA GLY A 135 23.88 10.06 -16.56
C GLY A 135 23.17 8.89 -17.24
N VAL A 136 23.24 7.69 -16.69
CA VAL A 136 22.51 6.48 -17.15
C VAL A 136 21.23 6.30 -16.34
N LYS A 137 21.36 6.33 -15.02
CA LYS A 137 20.28 6.26 -14.06
C LYS A 137 20.03 7.65 -13.47
N THR A 138 18.77 8.04 -13.37
CA THR A 138 18.37 9.28 -12.73
C THR A 138 17.17 9.01 -11.82
N ARG A 139 17.30 9.43 -10.55
CA ARG A 139 16.34 9.12 -9.50
C ARG A 139 15.91 10.40 -8.78
N LEU A 140 14.62 10.48 -8.45
CA LEU A 140 14.02 11.52 -7.63
C LEU A 140 13.70 10.97 -6.24
N GLY A 141 13.97 11.76 -5.24
CA GLY A 141 13.61 11.54 -3.85
C GLY A 141 13.54 12.87 -3.11
N THR A 142 13.57 12.80 -1.80
CA THR A 142 13.72 13.97 -0.93
C THR A 142 15.10 13.94 -0.26
N VAL A 143 15.50 15.01 0.37
CA VAL A 143 16.78 15.07 1.09
C VAL A 143 16.84 14.14 2.32
N ARG A 144 15.72 13.49 2.65
CA ARG A 144 15.61 12.51 3.76
C ARG A 144 15.18 11.11 3.30
N THR A 145 14.98 10.92 2.00
CA THR A 145 14.56 9.62 1.45
C THR A 145 15.71 8.60 1.52
N PRO A 146 15.52 7.40 2.08
CA PRO A 146 16.47 6.29 1.97
C PRO A 146 16.77 5.94 0.50
N TYR A 147 17.96 5.42 0.23
CA TYR A 147 18.41 5.14 -1.14
C TYR A 147 17.45 4.25 -1.94
N GLU A 148 16.93 3.21 -1.31
CA GLU A 148 15.99 2.25 -1.90
C GLU A 148 14.67 2.88 -2.32
N HIS A 149 14.36 4.08 -1.86
CA HIS A 149 13.14 4.83 -2.18
C HIS A 149 13.36 6.00 -3.15
N PHE A 150 14.54 6.10 -3.75
CA PHE A 150 14.78 6.96 -4.89
C PHE A 150 14.36 6.27 -6.18
N TYR A 151 13.47 6.90 -6.97
CA TYR A 151 12.85 6.27 -8.14
C TYR A 151 13.05 7.05 -9.43
N ALA A 152 13.12 6.32 -10.55
CA ALA A 152 13.10 6.90 -11.88
C ALA A 152 11.74 7.54 -12.19
N TRP A 153 11.76 8.58 -13.02
CA TRP A 153 10.56 9.15 -13.61
C TRP A 153 10.48 8.72 -15.07
N ARG A 154 9.48 7.91 -15.44
CA ARG A 154 9.45 7.23 -16.74
C ARG A 154 8.32 7.66 -17.68
N ARG A 155 7.62 8.74 -17.35
CA ARG A 155 6.53 9.28 -18.16
C ARG A 155 6.62 10.79 -18.20
N VAL A 156 6.37 11.41 -19.38
CA VAL A 156 6.38 12.87 -19.54
C VAL A 156 4.98 13.44 -19.49
N ASN A 157 4.03 12.88 -20.24
CA ASN A 157 2.66 13.38 -20.32
C ASN A 157 1.63 12.34 -19.90
N ASP A 158 0.39 12.82 -19.67
CA ASP A 158 -0.76 11.95 -19.46
C ASP A 158 -0.94 11.04 -20.69
N GLY A 159 -1.11 9.73 -20.45
CA GLY A 159 -1.30 8.74 -21.52
C GLY A 159 -0.03 8.29 -22.26
N ASP A 160 1.13 8.89 -22.00
CA ASP A 160 2.39 8.41 -22.58
C ASP A 160 2.69 6.98 -22.13
N ALA A 161 3.28 6.20 -23.02
CA ALA A 161 3.86 4.91 -22.66
C ALA A 161 5.05 5.11 -21.69
N VAL A 162 5.23 4.17 -20.77
CA VAL A 162 6.37 4.19 -19.86
C VAL A 162 7.66 3.98 -20.64
N SER A 163 8.60 4.92 -20.54
CA SER A 163 9.90 4.83 -21.21
C SER A 163 10.74 3.70 -20.61
N THR A 164 11.22 2.81 -21.46
CA THR A 164 12.16 1.73 -21.13
C THR A 164 13.49 1.87 -21.86
N LEU A 165 13.68 2.98 -22.57
CA LEU A 165 14.88 3.22 -23.35
C LEU A 165 16.08 3.45 -22.43
N PRO A 166 17.21 2.77 -22.67
CA PRO A 166 18.48 3.07 -22.00
C PRO A 166 18.86 4.53 -22.21
N PHE A 167 19.47 5.16 -21.22
CA PHE A 167 19.92 6.55 -21.23
C PHE A 167 18.84 7.64 -21.34
N ALA A 168 17.54 7.27 -21.42
CA ALA A 168 16.44 8.24 -21.50
C ALA A 168 15.97 8.72 -20.11
N GLU A 169 16.48 8.16 -19.01
CA GLU A 169 15.99 8.48 -17.66
C GLU A 169 16.19 9.96 -17.32
N THR A 170 17.36 10.52 -17.64
CA THR A 170 17.67 11.93 -17.36
C THR A 170 16.76 12.86 -18.18
N GLU A 171 16.60 12.60 -19.47
CA GLU A 171 15.73 13.42 -20.33
C GLU A 171 14.27 13.34 -19.88
N THR A 172 13.80 12.14 -19.56
CA THR A 172 12.43 11.92 -19.07
C THR A 172 12.21 12.60 -17.72
N MET A 173 13.20 12.57 -16.82
CA MET A 173 13.16 13.28 -15.55
C MET A 173 13.08 14.80 -15.76
N ILE A 174 13.93 15.36 -16.63
CA ILE A 174 13.95 16.79 -16.91
C ILE A 174 12.60 17.24 -17.49
N LYS A 175 12.09 16.55 -18.50
CA LYS A 175 10.80 16.89 -19.14
C LYS A 175 9.60 16.58 -18.25
N GLY A 176 9.67 15.50 -17.50
CA GLY A 176 8.57 14.96 -16.71
C GLY A 176 8.41 15.57 -15.32
N VAL A 177 9.47 16.17 -14.77
CA VAL A 177 9.45 16.75 -13.41
C VAL A 177 9.81 18.22 -13.45
N TYR A 178 10.87 18.62 -14.17
CA TYR A 178 11.50 19.95 -14.04
C TYR A 178 11.00 21.00 -15.05
N SER A 179 9.93 20.70 -15.81
CA SER A 179 9.21 21.81 -16.48
C SER A 179 8.58 22.71 -15.40
N PRO A 180 8.67 24.05 -15.51
CA PRO A 180 8.31 24.97 -14.43
C PRO A 180 6.94 24.71 -13.80
N GLU A 181 5.91 24.54 -14.63
CA GLU A 181 4.54 24.32 -14.15
C GLU A 181 4.40 22.99 -13.38
N ARG A 182 4.96 21.92 -13.94
CA ARG A 182 4.89 20.59 -13.29
C ARG A 182 5.73 20.51 -12.03
N PHE A 183 6.91 21.13 -12.06
CA PHE A 183 7.76 21.20 -10.89
C PHE A 183 7.06 21.89 -9.71
N LEU A 184 6.38 23.02 -9.98
CA LEU A 184 5.59 23.70 -8.97
C LEU A 184 4.38 22.87 -8.51
N GLU A 185 3.70 22.16 -9.43
CA GLU A 185 2.60 21.27 -9.07
C GLU A 185 3.07 20.13 -8.14
N ILE A 186 4.18 19.46 -8.50
CA ILE A 186 4.77 18.40 -7.67
C ILE A 186 5.20 18.96 -6.32
N PHE A 187 5.91 20.08 -6.31
CA PHE A 187 6.40 20.72 -5.10
C PHE A 187 5.27 21.05 -4.14
N ARG A 188 4.20 21.69 -4.62
CA ARG A 188 3.08 22.14 -3.80
C ARG A 188 2.20 21.01 -3.27
N ASP A 189 1.87 20.03 -4.13
CA ASP A 189 0.76 19.12 -3.91
C ASP A 189 1.15 17.65 -3.70
N TYR A 190 2.43 17.29 -4.01
CA TYR A 190 2.85 15.90 -4.03
C TYR A 190 4.08 15.59 -3.15
N ILE A 191 4.40 16.48 -2.22
CA ILE A 191 5.35 16.22 -1.13
C ILE A 191 4.55 16.05 0.16
N TYR A 192 4.77 14.93 0.84
CA TYR A 192 4.10 14.55 2.07
C TYR A 192 5.07 14.54 3.23
N PHE A 193 4.74 15.25 4.30
CA PHE A 193 5.45 15.22 5.56
C PHE A 193 4.61 14.52 6.62
N GLN A 194 5.22 13.68 7.41
CA GLN A 194 4.63 13.04 8.57
C GLN A 194 5.53 13.25 9.78
N ASP A 195 5.04 13.99 10.76
CA ASP A 195 5.73 14.17 12.03
C ASP A 195 5.58 12.94 12.91
N SER A 196 6.63 12.64 13.64
CA SER A 196 6.69 11.52 14.58
C SER A 196 6.15 11.92 15.94
N ILE A 197 4.83 12.06 16.10
CA ILE A 197 4.27 12.34 17.42
C ILE A 197 4.20 11.08 18.32
N TYR A 198 4.25 9.87 17.75
CA TYR A 198 4.01 8.61 18.47
C TYR A 198 4.91 7.42 18.09
N ASP A 199 5.71 7.51 17.03
CA ASP A 199 6.69 6.51 16.59
C ASP A 199 7.91 7.24 16.05
N SER A 200 9.09 6.72 16.22
CA SER A 200 10.40 7.34 15.91
C SER A 200 10.64 7.76 14.45
N ASP A 201 9.69 7.65 13.55
CA ASP A 201 9.90 7.81 12.12
C ASP A 201 9.28 9.11 11.59
N GLU A 202 10.11 10.13 11.52
CA GLU A 202 9.86 11.33 10.70
C GLU A 202 9.98 10.93 9.23
N VAL A 203 8.94 11.20 8.43
CA VAL A 203 8.88 10.76 7.03
C VAL A 203 8.61 11.93 6.10
N GLU A 204 9.48 12.09 5.10
CA GLU A 204 9.29 13.00 3.99
C GLU A 204 9.26 12.20 2.68
N ILE A 205 8.19 12.33 1.91
CA ILE A 205 7.95 11.53 0.70
C ILE A 205 7.56 12.45 -0.45
N VAL A 206 8.21 12.29 -1.60
CA VAL A 206 7.73 12.82 -2.88
C VAL A 206 7.03 11.72 -3.67
N CYS A 207 5.97 12.08 -4.42
CA CYS A 207 5.25 11.12 -5.24
C CYS A 207 6.17 10.47 -6.30
N ARG A 208 5.82 9.26 -6.70
CA ARG A 208 6.36 8.61 -7.89
C ARG A 208 5.50 8.94 -9.11
N TYR A 209 6.06 8.80 -10.32
CA TYR A 209 5.31 9.10 -11.55
C TYR A 209 3.95 8.37 -11.64
N PRO A 210 3.79 7.08 -11.23
CA PRO A 210 2.48 6.44 -11.30
C PRO A 210 1.46 7.07 -10.35
N GLN A 211 1.91 7.52 -9.17
CA GLN A 211 1.05 8.19 -8.19
C GLN A 211 0.62 9.57 -8.67
N PHE A 212 1.56 10.31 -9.26
CA PHE A 212 1.30 11.64 -9.83
C PHE A 212 0.25 11.58 -10.94
N PHE A 213 0.50 10.73 -11.96
CA PHE A 213 -0.40 10.63 -13.10
C PHE A 213 -1.76 10.05 -12.72
N ALA A 214 -1.78 8.99 -11.89
CA ALA A 214 -3.04 8.40 -11.43
C ALA A 214 -3.89 9.39 -10.64
N ALA A 215 -3.31 10.12 -9.68
CA ALA A 215 -4.06 11.10 -8.89
C ALA A 215 -4.59 12.25 -9.75
N ARG A 216 -3.80 12.73 -10.72
CA ARG A 216 -4.17 13.79 -11.63
C ARG A 216 -5.32 13.38 -12.56
N LEU A 217 -5.20 12.21 -13.21
CA LEU A 217 -6.22 11.69 -14.12
C LEU A 217 -7.51 11.32 -13.39
N LEU A 218 -7.39 10.69 -12.22
CA LEU A 218 -8.55 10.38 -11.38
C LEU A 218 -9.27 11.64 -10.89
N LYS A 219 -8.52 12.69 -10.51
CA LYS A 219 -9.13 13.97 -10.15
C LYS A 219 -10.02 14.48 -11.28
N GLN A 220 -9.51 14.52 -12.52
CA GLN A 220 -10.29 14.95 -13.67
C GLN A 220 -11.52 14.09 -13.88
N SER A 221 -11.37 12.76 -13.84
CA SER A 221 -12.50 11.83 -14.00
C SER A 221 -13.56 11.98 -12.90
N ILE A 222 -13.16 12.26 -11.66
CA ILE A 222 -14.08 12.53 -10.56
C ILE A 222 -14.83 13.84 -10.79
N VAL A 223 -14.14 14.90 -11.19
CA VAL A 223 -14.77 16.20 -11.54
C VAL A 223 -15.82 15.99 -12.62
N ASP A 224 -15.46 15.32 -13.71
CA ASP A 224 -16.39 15.02 -14.81
C ASP A 224 -17.59 14.17 -14.33
N SER A 225 -17.34 13.18 -13.47
CA SER A 225 -18.37 12.33 -12.90
C SER A 225 -19.36 13.09 -12.00
N VAL A 226 -18.85 14.00 -11.17
CA VAL A 226 -19.67 14.83 -10.29
C VAL A 226 -20.54 15.79 -11.12
N VAL A 227 -19.95 16.48 -12.09
CA VAL A 227 -20.65 17.43 -12.98
C VAL A 227 -21.72 16.71 -13.81
N THR A 228 -21.41 15.57 -14.39
CA THR A 228 -22.35 14.77 -15.21
C THR A 228 -23.30 13.91 -14.40
N LYS A 229 -23.11 13.80 -13.09
CA LYS A 229 -23.89 12.93 -12.17
C LYS A 229 -23.83 11.45 -12.56
N SER A 230 -22.73 11.00 -13.17
CA SER A 230 -22.57 9.60 -13.59
C SER A 230 -22.38 8.65 -12.41
N GLY A 231 -21.86 9.14 -11.29
CA GLY A 231 -21.51 8.37 -10.09
C GLY A 231 -20.33 7.41 -10.29
N ARG A 232 -19.62 7.49 -11.44
CA ARG A 232 -18.53 6.59 -11.86
C ARG A 232 -17.25 7.40 -12.05
N GLY A 233 -16.42 7.45 -11.01
CA GLY A 233 -15.20 8.25 -10.98
C GLY A 233 -13.97 7.57 -11.60
N GLY A 234 -14.10 6.30 -12.03
CA GLY A 234 -13.04 5.55 -12.69
C GLY A 234 -12.35 4.50 -11.82
N THR A 235 -11.49 3.73 -12.46
CA THR A 235 -10.72 2.65 -11.83
C THR A 235 -9.23 2.86 -12.01
N TYR A 236 -8.46 2.77 -10.91
CA TYR A 236 -7.00 2.71 -10.96
C TYR A 236 -6.52 1.27 -10.78
N PHE A 237 -5.81 0.75 -11.79
CA PHE A 237 -5.12 -0.51 -11.70
C PHE A 237 -3.70 -0.29 -11.18
N GLY A 238 -3.47 -0.54 -9.91
CA GLY A 238 -2.16 -0.41 -9.27
C GLY A 238 -1.68 -1.74 -8.70
N ALA A 239 -0.54 -2.24 -9.18
CA ALA A 239 0.08 -3.46 -8.68
C ALA A 239 0.21 -3.46 -7.15
N THR A 240 0.18 -4.64 -6.55
CA THR A 240 0.38 -4.76 -5.10
C THR A 240 1.75 -4.21 -4.70
N GLY A 241 1.80 -3.38 -3.65
CA GLY A 241 3.03 -2.73 -3.21
C GLY A 241 3.43 -1.46 -3.96
N CYS A 242 2.68 -1.02 -4.98
CA CYS A 242 2.98 0.21 -5.72
C CYS A 242 2.67 1.51 -4.95
N GLY A 243 2.15 1.44 -3.73
CA GLY A 243 1.82 2.63 -2.93
C GLY A 243 0.46 3.23 -3.25
N LYS A 244 -0.57 2.43 -3.56
CA LYS A 244 -1.97 2.87 -3.78
C LYS A 244 -2.49 3.81 -2.68
N THR A 245 -2.14 3.54 -1.42
CA THR A 245 -2.57 4.35 -0.28
C THR A 245 -2.07 5.79 -0.38
N TYR A 246 -0.81 6.00 -0.82
CA TYR A 246 -0.30 7.35 -1.09
C TYR A 246 -0.98 7.99 -2.30
N THR A 247 -1.30 7.21 -3.35
CA THR A 247 -2.10 7.72 -4.48
C THR A 247 -3.45 8.26 -4.00
N MET A 248 -4.12 7.53 -3.11
CA MET A 248 -5.39 7.98 -2.50
C MET A 248 -5.20 9.25 -1.66
N ALA A 249 -4.10 9.36 -0.89
CA ALA A 249 -3.81 10.55 -0.10
C ALA A 249 -3.55 11.78 -0.97
N PHE A 250 -2.73 11.65 -2.02
CA PHE A 250 -2.50 12.74 -2.98
C PHE A 250 -3.79 13.13 -3.71
N LEU A 251 -4.59 12.17 -4.13
CA LEU A 251 -5.89 12.43 -4.76
C LEU A 251 -6.85 13.15 -3.80
N ALA A 252 -6.94 12.70 -2.55
CA ALA A 252 -7.77 13.34 -1.54
C ALA A 252 -7.37 14.80 -1.30
N ARG A 253 -6.05 15.08 -1.18
CA ARG A 253 -5.52 16.45 -1.09
C ARG A 253 -5.89 17.29 -2.32
N GLN A 254 -5.74 16.72 -3.53
CA GLN A 254 -6.12 17.41 -4.76
C GLN A 254 -7.60 17.79 -4.81
N LEU A 255 -8.48 16.89 -4.37
CA LEU A 255 -9.92 17.15 -4.31
C LEU A 255 -10.27 18.20 -3.25
N ALA A 256 -9.59 18.17 -2.10
CA ALA A 256 -9.83 19.11 -1.02
C ALA A 256 -9.37 20.54 -1.33
N LEU A 257 -8.24 20.69 -2.01
CA LEU A 257 -7.56 21.99 -2.17
C LEU A 257 -7.63 22.57 -3.59
N ARG A 258 -7.85 21.73 -4.62
CA ARG A 258 -7.77 22.16 -6.03
C ARG A 258 -9.08 22.01 -6.80
N CYS A 259 -10.16 21.72 -6.09
CA CYS A 259 -11.50 21.63 -6.66
C CYS A 259 -12.51 22.51 -5.92
N THR A 260 -12.04 23.44 -5.07
CA THR A 260 -12.89 24.33 -4.27
C THR A 260 -13.71 25.30 -5.13
N ASP A 261 -13.19 25.68 -6.30
CA ASP A 261 -13.88 26.60 -7.25
C ASP A 261 -14.97 25.89 -8.05
N ILE A 262 -15.01 24.55 -8.02
CA ILE A 262 -16.03 23.75 -8.68
C ILE A 262 -17.20 23.62 -7.71
N SER A 263 -18.29 24.34 -7.99
CA SER A 263 -19.45 24.46 -7.10
C SER A 263 -20.03 23.10 -6.66
N GLU A 264 -19.99 22.11 -7.57
CA GLU A 264 -20.50 20.77 -7.36
C GLU A 264 -19.63 19.93 -6.42
N ILE A 265 -18.35 20.30 -6.25
CA ILE A 265 -17.41 19.62 -5.37
C ILE A 265 -17.21 20.42 -4.08
N GLY A 266 -16.79 21.68 -4.19
CA GLY A 266 -16.54 22.56 -3.05
C GLY A 266 -15.63 21.91 -2.00
N SER A 267 -16.15 21.65 -0.82
CA SER A 267 -15.48 20.89 0.25
C SER A 267 -16.02 19.45 0.31
N PRO A 268 -15.40 18.48 -0.40
CA PRO A 268 -15.96 17.14 -0.52
C PRO A 268 -15.83 16.33 0.78
N THR A 269 -16.78 15.42 0.99
CA THR A 269 -16.64 14.37 1.99
C THR A 269 -16.06 13.13 1.32
N ILE A 270 -14.91 12.65 1.78
CA ILE A 270 -14.26 11.47 1.22
C ILE A 270 -14.48 10.27 2.15
N ILE A 271 -14.91 9.15 1.58
CA ILE A 271 -15.14 7.90 2.30
C ILE A 271 -14.22 6.83 1.73
N LEU A 272 -13.21 6.42 2.50
CA LEU A 272 -12.36 5.28 2.16
C LEU A 272 -13.02 3.99 2.66
N ILE A 273 -13.36 3.12 1.73
CA ILE A 273 -13.98 1.82 1.97
C ILE A 273 -12.92 0.74 1.80
N VAL A 274 -12.67 -0.02 2.86
CA VAL A 274 -11.70 -1.11 2.91
C VAL A 274 -12.40 -2.45 3.16
N ASP A 275 -11.77 -3.56 2.73
CA ASP A 275 -12.38 -4.89 2.83
C ASP A 275 -12.33 -5.47 4.25
N ARG A 276 -11.24 -5.25 5.00
CA ARG A 276 -11.00 -5.88 6.31
C ARG A 276 -10.56 -4.89 7.37
N ASP A 277 -10.82 -5.23 8.64
CA ASP A 277 -10.41 -4.42 9.80
C ASP A 277 -8.87 -4.25 9.89
N GLU A 278 -8.08 -5.23 9.44
CA GLU A 278 -6.61 -5.13 9.38
C GLU A 278 -6.17 -4.04 8.38
N LEU A 279 -6.80 -3.99 7.20
CA LEU A 279 -6.56 -2.93 6.21
C LEU A 279 -7.07 -1.58 6.72
N GLN A 280 -8.16 -1.57 7.49
CA GLN A 280 -8.63 -0.38 8.18
C GLN A 280 -7.58 0.13 9.17
N LYS A 281 -6.95 -0.74 9.96
CA LYS A 281 -5.89 -0.37 10.92
C LYS A 281 -4.65 0.21 10.21
N GLN A 282 -4.21 -0.38 9.11
CA GLN A 282 -3.05 0.10 8.34
C GLN A 282 -3.33 1.43 7.61
N GLY A 283 -4.45 1.49 6.89
CA GLY A 283 -4.87 2.72 6.20
C GLY A 283 -5.15 3.86 7.19
N SER A 284 -5.79 3.56 8.33
CA SER A 284 -6.08 4.58 9.34
C SER A 284 -4.83 5.22 9.91
N LYS A 285 -3.74 4.49 10.12
CA LYS A 285 -2.48 5.07 10.61
C LYS A 285 -1.97 6.16 9.68
N LEU A 286 -1.89 5.89 8.37
CA LEU A 286 -1.44 6.88 7.40
C LEU A 286 -2.38 8.11 7.37
N PHE A 287 -3.67 7.90 7.15
CA PHE A 287 -4.60 9.02 6.97
C PHE A 287 -4.84 9.83 8.25
N THR A 288 -4.80 9.21 9.43
CA THR A 288 -4.89 9.93 10.71
C THR A 288 -3.65 10.78 10.94
N LYS A 289 -2.46 10.27 10.62
CA LYS A 289 -1.21 11.02 10.67
C LYS A 289 -1.10 12.09 9.58
N SER A 290 -1.87 11.94 8.49
CA SER A 290 -1.91 12.86 7.34
C SER A 290 -2.99 13.94 7.46
N LYS A 291 -3.60 14.14 8.61
CA LYS A 291 -4.75 15.07 8.76
C LYS A 291 -4.45 16.48 8.24
N GLU A 292 -3.32 17.04 8.59
CA GLU A 292 -2.88 18.36 8.13
C GLU A 292 -2.62 18.37 6.62
N PHE A 293 -1.92 17.36 6.11
CA PHE A 293 -1.68 17.21 4.69
C PHE A 293 -2.97 17.10 3.87
N LEU A 294 -3.96 16.35 4.33
CA LEU A 294 -5.22 16.16 3.62
C LEU A 294 -6.08 17.44 3.58
N ASN A 295 -5.97 18.29 4.59
CA ASN A 295 -6.75 19.52 4.78
C ASN A 295 -8.28 19.34 4.62
N LEU A 296 -8.80 18.20 5.09
CA LEU A 296 -10.23 17.88 5.07
C LEU A 296 -10.90 18.09 6.44
N GLY A 297 -10.14 18.62 7.40
CA GLY A 297 -10.60 18.94 8.77
C GLY A 297 -10.58 17.72 9.67
N GLU A 298 -11.50 16.78 9.49
CA GLU A 298 -11.65 15.60 10.33
C GLU A 298 -11.23 14.32 9.57
N VAL A 299 -10.47 13.46 10.25
CA VAL A 299 -10.21 12.07 9.82
C VAL A 299 -10.79 11.15 10.87
N SER A 300 -11.85 10.42 10.53
CA SER A 300 -12.59 9.55 11.45
C SER A 300 -12.55 8.08 10.99
N VAL A 301 -12.24 7.20 11.94
CA VAL A 301 -12.33 5.75 11.73
C VAL A 301 -13.66 5.26 12.27
N VAL A 302 -14.58 4.92 11.37
CA VAL A 302 -15.93 4.50 11.73
C VAL A 302 -15.90 3.12 12.38
N LYS A 303 -16.34 3.01 13.63
CA LYS A 303 -16.30 1.76 14.42
C LYS A 303 -17.51 0.86 14.19
N ASN A 304 -18.69 1.45 14.03
CA ASN A 304 -19.94 0.70 13.90
C ASN A 304 -20.98 1.44 13.03
N ARG A 305 -22.09 0.76 12.73
CA ARG A 305 -23.15 1.28 11.85
C ARG A 305 -23.92 2.49 12.42
N ALA A 306 -24.07 2.57 13.74
CA ALA A 306 -24.72 3.71 14.38
C ALA A 306 -23.89 4.99 14.19
N GLN A 307 -22.57 4.90 14.42
CA GLN A 307 -21.63 5.99 14.15
C GLN A 307 -21.61 6.36 12.66
N LEU A 308 -21.63 5.37 11.75
CA LEU A 308 -21.70 5.60 10.31
C LEU A 308 -22.89 6.49 9.93
N ARG A 309 -24.10 6.15 10.42
CA ARG A 309 -25.32 6.93 10.17
C ARG A 309 -25.27 8.30 10.82
N GLN A 310 -24.80 8.39 12.04
CA GLN A 310 -24.74 9.63 12.80
C GLN A 310 -23.77 10.64 12.16
N GLU A 311 -22.53 10.22 11.89
CA GLU A 311 -21.51 11.13 11.37
C GLU A 311 -21.73 11.50 9.92
N LEU A 312 -22.01 10.52 9.04
CA LEU A 312 -22.20 10.78 7.62
C LEU A 312 -23.58 11.31 7.29
N GLY A 313 -24.64 10.93 8.03
CA GLY A 313 -25.98 11.44 7.82
C GLY A 313 -26.13 12.92 8.14
N ALA A 314 -25.47 13.39 9.20
CA ALA A 314 -25.49 14.79 9.60
C ALA A 314 -24.45 15.66 8.88
N ARG A 315 -23.48 15.05 8.17
CA ARG A 315 -22.36 15.78 7.56
C ARG A 315 -22.81 16.65 6.40
N GLN A 316 -22.41 17.94 6.41
CA GLN A 316 -22.75 18.90 5.35
C GLN A 316 -21.60 19.17 4.38
N SER A 317 -20.34 19.10 4.86
CA SER A 317 -19.17 19.37 4.03
C SER A 317 -17.88 18.80 4.65
N GLY A 318 -16.85 18.56 3.84
CA GLY A 318 -15.53 18.12 4.28
C GLY A 318 -15.53 16.76 5.00
N GLY A 319 -14.37 16.40 5.56
CA GLY A 319 -14.16 15.18 6.33
C GLY A 319 -13.64 14.00 5.50
N PHE A 320 -12.80 13.19 6.17
CA PHE A 320 -12.27 11.94 5.62
C PHE A 320 -12.66 10.78 6.56
N TYR A 321 -13.43 9.83 6.04
CA TYR A 321 -13.99 8.72 6.81
C TYR A 321 -13.44 7.39 6.32
N ILE A 322 -12.98 6.56 7.25
CA ILE A 322 -12.45 5.23 6.94
C ILE A 322 -13.39 4.19 7.53
N CYS A 323 -13.93 3.33 6.70
CA CYS A 323 -14.85 2.29 7.15
C CYS A 323 -14.67 0.98 6.38
N THR A 324 -15.01 -0.14 7.03
CA THR A 324 -15.03 -1.43 6.35
C THR A 324 -16.34 -1.64 5.60
N ILE A 325 -16.27 -2.36 4.48
CA ILE A 325 -17.43 -2.67 3.62
C ILE A 325 -18.54 -3.39 4.39
N GLN A 326 -18.19 -4.20 5.40
CA GLN A 326 -19.15 -4.96 6.22
C GLN A 326 -20.11 -4.06 7.02
N LYS A 327 -19.76 -2.79 7.24
CA LYS A 327 -20.64 -1.82 7.91
C LYS A 327 -21.82 -1.40 7.04
N PHE A 328 -21.72 -1.63 5.73
CA PHE A 328 -22.81 -1.37 4.76
C PHE A 328 -23.68 -2.61 4.46
N CYS A 329 -23.37 -3.79 5.05
CA CYS A 329 -24.20 -4.98 4.83
C CYS A 329 -25.61 -4.80 5.39
N ASP A 330 -26.62 -5.09 4.56
CA ASP A 330 -28.00 -5.22 5.06
C ASP A 330 -28.10 -6.44 5.99
N ARG A 331 -28.78 -6.25 7.12
CA ARG A 331 -29.19 -7.31 8.04
C ARG A 331 -30.72 -7.43 8.00
N GLU A 332 -31.26 -8.58 8.37
CA GLU A 332 -32.72 -8.80 8.37
C GLU A 332 -33.45 -7.69 9.14
N ASP A 333 -32.93 -7.32 10.33
CA ASP A 333 -33.53 -6.38 11.26
C ASP A 333 -32.99 -4.95 11.11
N ASP A 334 -31.97 -4.72 10.27
CA ASP A 334 -31.28 -3.44 10.17
C ASP A 334 -30.74 -3.20 8.74
N LYS A 335 -31.60 -2.66 7.87
CA LYS A 335 -31.21 -2.19 6.53
C LYS A 335 -30.48 -0.86 6.64
N ILE A 336 -29.41 -0.69 5.83
CA ILE A 336 -28.64 0.55 5.88
C ILE A 336 -29.48 1.75 5.39
N GLY A 337 -30.21 1.60 4.32
CA GLY A 337 -31.03 2.65 3.73
C GLY A 337 -30.22 3.85 3.23
N LEU A 338 -30.92 4.96 2.98
CA LEU A 338 -30.30 6.24 2.63
C LEU A 338 -29.58 6.83 3.84
N ILE A 339 -28.29 7.14 3.68
CA ILE A 339 -27.51 7.85 4.69
C ILE A 339 -27.39 9.33 4.33
N ASN A 340 -26.95 9.63 3.09
CA ASN A 340 -26.78 11.00 2.64
C ASN A 340 -26.89 11.06 1.11
N ASP A 341 -27.58 12.04 0.57
CA ASP A 341 -27.84 12.20 -0.87
C ASP A 341 -27.03 13.33 -1.52
N ARG A 342 -26.02 13.87 -0.81
CA ARG A 342 -25.17 14.94 -1.36
C ARG A 342 -24.32 14.43 -2.53
N GLN A 343 -24.18 15.28 -3.53
CA GLN A 343 -23.41 15.01 -4.74
C GLN A 343 -21.88 15.04 -4.51
N ASN A 344 -21.42 15.84 -3.55
CA ASN A 344 -20.00 15.97 -3.24
C ASN A 344 -19.48 14.96 -2.21
N ILE A 345 -20.06 13.76 -2.19
CA ILE A 345 -19.51 12.59 -1.50
C ILE A 345 -18.73 11.77 -2.51
N ILE A 346 -17.46 11.48 -2.17
CA ILE A 346 -16.58 10.72 -3.03
C ILE A 346 -16.12 9.47 -2.27
N CYS A 347 -16.45 8.29 -2.81
CA CYS A 347 -16.13 7.00 -2.19
C CYS A 347 -14.92 6.37 -2.88
N PHE A 348 -13.82 6.23 -2.16
CA PHE A 348 -12.65 5.44 -2.57
C PHE A 348 -12.84 4.00 -2.10
N SER A 349 -12.84 3.04 -3.00
CA SER A 349 -12.93 1.62 -2.68
C SER A 349 -11.58 0.95 -2.88
N ASP A 350 -10.92 0.59 -1.79
CA ASP A 350 -9.69 -0.21 -1.86
C ASP A 350 -10.05 -1.67 -2.11
N GLU A 351 -9.18 -2.39 -2.83
CA GLU A 351 -9.41 -3.75 -3.32
C GLU A 351 -10.80 -3.88 -4.00
N ALA A 352 -11.11 -2.92 -4.88
CA ALA A 352 -12.42 -2.72 -5.51
C ALA A 352 -13.01 -3.99 -6.18
N HIS A 353 -12.17 -4.94 -6.62
CA HIS A 353 -12.60 -6.22 -7.16
C HIS A 353 -13.34 -7.10 -6.13
N ARG A 354 -13.10 -6.91 -4.82
CA ARG A 354 -13.74 -7.69 -3.75
C ARG A 354 -15.15 -7.21 -3.43
N THR A 355 -15.38 -5.91 -3.53
CA THR A 355 -16.70 -5.33 -3.28
C THR A 355 -17.76 -5.85 -4.25
N GLN A 356 -17.33 -6.57 -5.29
CA GLN A 356 -18.15 -7.04 -6.40
C GLN A 356 -18.32 -8.54 -6.50
N LEU A 357 -17.44 -9.35 -5.87
CA LEU A 357 -17.57 -10.81 -5.85
C LEU A 357 -18.90 -11.29 -5.27
N GLU A 358 -19.67 -10.40 -4.68
CA GLU A 358 -21.01 -10.66 -4.16
C GLU A 358 -22.14 -10.23 -5.11
N HIS A 359 -21.88 -9.98 -6.41
CA HIS A 359 -22.92 -9.88 -7.43
C HIS A 359 -23.69 -11.19 -7.63
N SER A 360 -23.08 -12.33 -7.35
CA SER A 360 -23.79 -13.59 -7.22
C SER A 360 -24.50 -13.61 -5.87
N LYS A 361 -25.82 -13.76 -5.90
CA LYS A 361 -26.65 -14.02 -4.72
C LYS A 361 -25.99 -15.16 -3.91
N LYS A 362 -25.23 -14.83 -2.87
CA LYS A 362 -24.80 -15.85 -1.92
C LYS A 362 -26.04 -16.25 -1.12
N ILE A 363 -26.55 -17.43 -1.42
CA ILE A 363 -27.55 -18.06 -0.59
C ILE A 363 -26.81 -18.57 0.64
N GLN A 364 -26.86 -17.82 1.74
CA GLN A 364 -26.43 -18.32 3.05
C GLN A 364 -27.62 -19.03 3.69
N PHE A 365 -27.40 -20.29 4.04
CA PHE A 365 -28.37 -21.05 4.81
C PHE A 365 -28.13 -20.81 6.30
N SER A 366 -29.02 -20.11 6.98
CA SER A 366 -29.07 -20.08 8.44
C SER A 366 -30.14 -21.04 8.94
N LYS A 367 -29.89 -21.72 10.06
CA LYS A 367 -30.91 -22.45 10.80
C LYS A 367 -31.66 -21.43 11.67
N ASP A 368 -32.97 -21.33 11.52
CA ASP A 368 -33.81 -20.62 12.49
C ASP A 368 -33.98 -21.45 13.78
N ALA A 369 -34.69 -20.87 14.78
CA ALA A 369 -34.93 -21.51 16.08
C ALA A 369 -35.66 -22.84 15.99
N ASP A 370 -36.37 -23.12 14.87
CA ASP A 370 -37.14 -24.34 14.61
C ASP A 370 -36.43 -25.34 13.67
N ALA A 371 -35.10 -25.19 13.49
CA ALA A 371 -34.25 -26.07 12.67
C ALA A 371 -34.57 -26.10 11.16
N ASN A 372 -35.39 -25.20 10.64
CA ASN A 372 -35.65 -25.05 9.22
C ASN A 372 -34.55 -24.21 8.54
N MET A 373 -34.06 -24.69 7.38
CA MET A 373 -33.05 -23.97 6.60
C MET A 373 -33.71 -22.80 5.84
N LYS A 374 -33.45 -21.58 6.25
CA LYS A 374 -33.87 -20.37 5.56
C LYS A 374 -32.75 -19.87 4.65
N ALA A 375 -33.04 -19.71 3.37
CA ALA A 375 -32.10 -19.16 2.41
C ALA A 375 -32.10 -17.63 2.53
N MET A 376 -30.99 -17.05 2.96
CA MET A 376 -30.78 -15.61 2.96
C MET A 376 -30.09 -15.17 1.66
N VAL A 377 -30.73 -14.27 0.94
CA VAL A 377 -30.15 -13.64 -0.25
C VAL A 377 -29.54 -12.31 0.16
N SER A 378 -28.21 -12.23 0.25
CA SER A 378 -27.54 -10.97 0.52
C SER A 378 -27.50 -10.09 -0.73
N LYS A 379 -27.78 -8.79 -0.57
CA LYS A 379 -27.60 -7.81 -1.65
C LYS A 379 -26.11 -7.60 -1.92
N PRO A 380 -25.71 -7.38 -3.21
CA PRO A 380 -24.35 -6.97 -3.54
C PRO A 380 -23.96 -5.67 -2.83
N TYR A 381 -22.77 -5.59 -2.26
CA TYR A 381 -22.29 -4.40 -1.53
C TYR A 381 -22.34 -3.12 -2.37
N ALA A 382 -21.95 -3.20 -3.65
CA ALA A 382 -22.01 -2.06 -4.54
C ALA A 382 -23.43 -1.46 -4.68
N LYS A 383 -24.46 -2.32 -4.61
CA LYS A 383 -25.86 -1.87 -4.63
C LYS A 383 -26.24 -1.17 -3.33
N VAL A 384 -25.81 -1.73 -2.19
CA VAL A 384 -26.11 -1.14 -0.87
C VAL A 384 -25.40 0.20 -0.70
N LEU A 385 -24.17 0.34 -1.19
CA LEU A 385 -23.44 1.61 -1.20
C LEU A 385 -24.16 2.67 -2.04
N LYS A 386 -24.65 2.32 -3.22
CA LYS A 386 -25.44 3.22 -4.07
C LYS A 386 -26.79 3.58 -3.46
N GLU A 387 -27.41 2.69 -2.69
CA GLU A 387 -28.63 2.99 -1.93
C GLU A 387 -28.33 3.94 -0.76
N ALA A 388 -27.15 3.80 -0.10
CA ALA A 388 -26.74 4.66 1.01
C ALA A 388 -26.32 6.07 0.56
N PHE A 389 -25.67 6.18 -0.61
CA PHE A 389 -25.14 7.43 -1.18
C PHE A 389 -25.49 7.52 -2.67
N PRO A 390 -26.75 7.80 -3.04
CA PRO A 390 -27.22 7.66 -4.43
C PRO A 390 -26.59 8.66 -5.41
N GLN A 391 -26.12 9.81 -4.95
CA GLN A 391 -25.47 10.82 -5.77
C GLN A 391 -23.95 10.87 -5.63
N ALA A 392 -23.37 9.96 -4.83
CA ALA A 392 -21.91 9.92 -4.64
C ALA A 392 -21.18 9.43 -5.89
N THR A 393 -19.93 9.87 -6.03
CA THR A 393 -19.00 9.36 -7.03
C THR A 393 -18.13 8.25 -6.44
N PHE A 394 -18.08 7.10 -7.10
CA PHE A 394 -17.33 5.92 -6.67
C PHE A 394 -16.07 5.74 -7.52
N VAL A 395 -14.94 5.51 -6.85
CA VAL A 395 -13.63 5.30 -7.46
C VAL A 395 -13.06 3.97 -6.98
N GLY A 396 -12.60 3.13 -7.90
CA GLY A 396 -12.04 1.82 -7.60
C GLY A 396 -10.51 1.83 -7.61
N PHE A 397 -9.87 1.30 -6.55
CA PHE A 397 -8.44 1.03 -6.49
C PHE A 397 -8.23 -0.47 -6.35
N THR A 398 -7.46 -1.08 -7.25
CA THR A 398 -7.25 -2.53 -7.22
C THR A 398 -5.95 -2.95 -7.89
N GLY A 399 -5.34 -4.02 -7.40
CA GLY A 399 -4.22 -4.69 -8.07
C GLY A 399 -4.66 -5.77 -9.08
N THR A 400 -5.97 -6.05 -9.18
CA THR A 400 -6.52 -7.15 -9.99
C THR A 400 -7.94 -6.82 -10.47
N PRO A 401 -8.09 -5.84 -11.39
CA PRO A 401 -9.41 -5.46 -11.87
C PRO A 401 -10.09 -6.62 -12.62
N ILE A 402 -11.41 -6.69 -12.49
CA ILE A 402 -12.29 -7.61 -13.22
C ILE A 402 -13.34 -6.81 -13.99
N ALA A 403 -14.04 -7.43 -14.93
CA ALA A 403 -15.03 -6.73 -15.77
C ALA A 403 -16.09 -5.97 -14.96
N GLU A 404 -16.54 -6.57 -13.88
CA GLU A 404 -17.52 -6.01 -12.96
C GLU A 404 -16.97 -4.76 -12.22
N THR A 405 -15.66 -4.65 -12.01
CA THR A 405 -15.01 -3.46 -11.44
C THR A 405 -15.28 -2.25 -12.31
N TYR A 406 -15.06 -2.38 -13.61
CA TYR A 406 -15.30 -1.30 -14.57
C TYR A 406 -16.77 -0.93 -14.71
N GLN A 407 -17.68 -1.91 -14.58
CA GLN A 407 -19.11 -1.64 -14.59
C GLN A 407 -19.56 -0.76 -13.41
N THR A 408 -18.95 -0.93 -12.24
CA THR A 408 -19.34 -0.23 -11.02
C THR A 408 -18.67 1.13 -10.89
N PHE A 409 -17.35 1.17 -11.07
CA PHE A 409 -16.53 2.36 -10.78
C PHE A 409 -16.26 3.21 -12.01
N GLY A 410 -16.38 2.67 -13.21
CA GLY A 410 -16.02 3.32 -14.46
C GLY A 410 -14.75 2.73 -15.06
N ASP A 411 -14.42 3.23 -16.25
CA ASP A 411 -13.31 2.75 -17.05
C ASP A 411 -11.97 2.86 -16.31
N GLU A 412 -10.98 2.12 -16.79
CA GLU A 412 -9.62 2.23 -16.29
C GLU A 412 -9.03 3.58 -16.68
N ILE A 413 -8.71 4.37 -15.68
CA ILE A 413 -8.20 5.73 -15.84
C ILE A 413 -6.68 5.73 -16.00
N ASP A 414 -6.00 4.93 -15.19
CA ASP A 414 -4.54 4.72 -15.34
C ASP A 414 -4.16 3.35 -14.77
N ARG A 415 -2.98 2.85 -15.18
CA ARG A 415 -2.47 1.56 -14.74
C ARG A 415 -1.00 1.59 -14.39
N TYR A 416 -0.66 0.80 -13.38
CA TYR A 416 0.71 0.48 -13.03
C TYR A 416 0.82 -1.03 -12.77
N THR A 417 1.43 -1.75 -13.70
CA THR A 417 1.47 -3.22 -13.73
C THR A 417 2.60 -3.80 -12.87
N MET A 418 2.54 -5.11 -12.60
CA MET A 418 3.64 -5.80 -11.90
C MET A 418 4.95 -5.74 -12.70
N ASP A 419 4.90 -5.83 -14.03
CA ASP A 419 6.10 -5.75 -14.88
C ASP A 419 6.75 -4.36 -14.78
N GLN A 420 5.94 -3.30 -14.75
CA GLN A 420 6.42 -1.94 -14.51
C GLN A 420 7.04 -1.81 -13.12
N ALA A 421 6.41 -2.39 -12.10
CA ALA A 421 6.94 -2.37 -10.72
C ALA A 421 8.28 -3.10 -10.61
N VAL A 422 8.46 -4.21 -11.33
CA VAL A 422 9.75 -4.92 -11.42
C VAL A 422 10.78 -4.09 -12.18
N ALA A 423 10.40 -3.50 -13.31
CA ALA A 423 11.29 -2.64 -14.11
C ALA A 423 11.77 -1.41 -13.33
N ASP A 424 10.92 -0.87 -12.45
CA ASP A 424 11.25 0.26 -11.57
C ASP A 424 12.02 -0.16 -10.32
N GLY A 425 12.21 -1.46 -10.10
CA GLY A 425 12.90 -1.99 -8.93
C GLY A 425 12.13 -1.86 -7.62
N LEU A 426 10.79 -1.68 -7.70
CA LEU A 426 9.89 -1.67 -6.54
C LEU A 426 9.60 -3.06 -6.01
N THR A 427 9.53 -4.01 -6.92
CA THR A 427 9.25 -5.41 -6.64
C THR A 427 10.25 -6.29 -7.36
N VAL A 428 10.30 -7.57 -7.00
CA VAL A 428 11.17 -8.55 -7.65
C VAL A 428 10.37 -9.47 -8.57
N SER A 429 11.04 -10.04 -9.58
CA SER A 429 10.43 -11.04 -10.45
C SER A 429 10.09 -12.31 -9.69
N ILE A 430 8.90 -12.84 -9.93
CA ILE A 430 8.45 -14.10 -9.34
C ILE A 430 8.90 -15.25 -10.23
N LYS A 431 9.60 -16.22 -9.63
CA LYS A 431 9.95 -17.48 -10.30
C LYS A 431 8.96 -18.56 -9.89
N TYR A 432 8.30 -19.18 -10.87
CA TYR A 432 7.36 -20.26 -10.67
C TYR A 432 8.00 -21.62 -10.90
N HIS A 433 7.95 -22.49 -9.89
CA HIS A 433 8.42 -23.86 -9.97
C HIS A 433 7.24 -24.84 -9.80
N PRO A 434 6.69 -25.40 -10.89
CA PRO A 434 5.63 -26.38 -10.77
C PRO A 434 6.16 -27.67 -10.13
N ARG A 435 5.56 -28.08 -9.02
CA ARG A 435 5.86 -29.35 -8.36
C ARG A 435 4.63 -30.23 -8.43
N ILE A 436 4.74 -31.35 -9.14
CA ILE A 436 3.65 -32.30 -9.27
C ILE A 436 3.74 -33.29 -8.13
N ALA A 437 2.87 -33.18 -7.14
CA ALA A 437 2.62 -34.29 -6.22
C ALA A 437 2.03 -35.45 -7.04
N LYS A 438 2.82 -36.50 -7.27
CA LYS A 438 2.30 -37.73 -7.88
C LYS A 438 1.31 -38.36 -6.90
N VAL A 439 0.05 -38.02 -7.06
CA VAL A 439 -1.05 -38.72 -6.38
C VAL A 439 -1.41 -39.87 -7.27
N LEU A 440 -1.32 -41.09 -6.76
CA LEU A 440 -1.91 -42.28 -7.40
C LEU A 440 -3.44 -42.18 -7.21
N LEU A 441 -4.06 -41.32 -8.01
CA LEU A 441 -5.52 -41.21 -8.04
C LEU A 441 -6.09 -42.36 -8.87
N ASP A 442 -7.15 -42.96 -8.37
CA ASP A 442 -8.01 -43.80 -9.16
C ASP A 442 -8.47 -43.03 -10.41
N LYS A 443 -8.15 -43.57 -11.59
CA LYS A 443 -8.43 -42.93 -12.90
C LYS A 443 -9.91 -42.51 -13.06
N ASN A 444 -10.83 -43.21 -12.38
CA ASN A 444 -12.26 -42.87 -12.40
C ASN A 444 -12.57 -41.58 -11.64
N LYS A 445 -11.90 -41.32 -10.51
CA LYS A 445 -12.06 -40.11 -9.71
C LYS A 445 -11.48 -38.87 -10.40
N VAL A 446 -10.36 -39.02 -11.10
CA VAL A 446 -9.79 -37.93 -11.93
C VAL A 446 -10.76 -37.51 -13.02
N LYS A 447 -11.37 -38.49 -13.67
CA LYS A 447 -12.34 -38.22 -14.76
C LYS A 447 -13.62 -37.54 -14.25
N GLU A 448 -14.15 -37.95 -13.08
CA GLU A 448 -15.28 -37.27 -12.46
C GLU A 448 -14.99 -35.81 -12.11
N ILE A 449 -13.76 -35.50 -11.69
CA ILE A 449 -13.31 -34.14 -11.38
C ILE A 449 -13.13 -33.31 -12.67
N GLU A 450 -12.55 -33.88 -13.70
CA GLU A 450 -12.38 -33.22 -15.01
C GLU A 450 -13.72 -32.92 -15.69
N ASP A 451 -14.65 -33.90 -15.67
CA ASP A 451 -16.00 -33.73 -16.22
C ASP A 451 -16.82 -32.70 -15.44
N TYR A 452 -16.61 -32.59 -14.12
CA TYR A 452 -17.20 -31.55 -13.29
C TYR A 452 -16.68 -30.15 -13.65
N TYR A 453 -15.35 -29.98 -13.77
CA TYR A 453 -14.78 -28.68 -14.17
C TYR A 453 -15.21 -28.26 -15.57
N LYS A 454 -15.42 -29.22 -16.46
CA LYS A 454 -15.90 -28.97 -17.83
C LYS A 454 -17.37 -28.50 -17.82
N LYS A 455 -18.23 -29.09 -17.00
CA LYS A 455 -19.61 -28.66 -16.80
C LYS A 455 -19.73 -27.28 -16.14
N CYS A 456 -18.89 -26.97 -15.14
CA CYS A 456 -18.89 -25.66 -14.49
C CYS A 456 -18.38 -24.53 -15.40
N ALA A 457 -17.72 -24.86 -16.52
CA ALA A 457 -17.25 -23.87 -17.48
C ALA A 457 -18.31 -23.47 -18.52
N ASP A 458 -19.31 -24.32 -18.76
CA ASP A 458 -20.23 -24.20 -19.89
C ASP A 458 -21.64 -23.66 -19.54
N ASP A 459 -22.13 -23.72 -18.28
CA ASP A 459 -23.54 -23.40 -17.97
C ASP A 459 -23.78 -22.58 -16.68
N GLY A 460 -24.81 -21.73 -16.72
CA GLY A 460 -25.35 -21.00 -15.56
C GLY A 460 -26.08 -21.92 -14.58
N ALA A 461 -25.68 -21.87 -13.32
CA ALA A 461 -25.98 -22.82 -12.24
C ALA A 461 -27.46 -23.11 -11.95
N THR A 462 -27.81 -24.41 -11.95
CA THR A 462 -29.07 -24.96 -11.41
C THR A 462 -28.85 -25.59 -10.02
N PHE A 463 -29.95 -25.96 -9.33
CA PHE A 463 -29.89 -26.59 -7.98
C PHE A 463 -29.09 -27.90 -7.97
N GLU A 464 -29.12 -28.68 -9.04
CA GLU A 464 -28.33 -29.90 -9.23
C GLU A 464 -26.82 -29.59 -9.31
N ASP A 465 -26.43 -28.42 -9.83
CA ASP A 465 -25.04 -27.98 -9.91
C ASP A 465 -24.47 -27.64 -8.53
N VAL A 466 -25.30 -27.18 -7.60
CA VAL A 466 -24.91 -26.92 -6.20
C VAL A 466 -24.62 -28.21 -5.45
N GLU A 467 -25.41 -29.29 -5.68
CA GLU A 467 -25.14 -30.61 -5.08
C GLU A 467 -23.91 -31.28 -5.71
N ALA A 468 -23.75 -31.18 -7.02
CA ALA A 468 -22.55 -31.64 -7.71
C ALA A 468 -21.29 -30.89 -7.25
N SER A 469 -21.42 -29.57 -6.99
CA SER A 469 -20.38 -28.73 -6.41
C SER A 469 -19.94 -29.21 -5.01
N LYS A 470 -20.91 -29.50 -4.14
CA LYS A 470 -20.63 -30.04 -2.79
C LYS A 470 -19.91 -31.39 -2.85
N LYS A 471 -20.33 -32.28 -3.75
CA LYS A 471 -19.73 -33.61 -3.92
C LYS A 471 -18.32 -33.53 -4.51
N ALA A 472 -18.07 -32.61 -5.45
CA ALA A 472 -16.75 -32.39 -6.02
C ALA A 472 -15.79 -31.71 -5.03
N MET A 473 -16.26 -30.77 -4.21
CA MET A 473 -15.47 -30.18 -3.12
C MET A 473 -15.07 -31.23 -2.09
N SER A 474 -15.99 -32.13 -1.69
CA SER A 474 -15.67 -33.19 -0.76
C SER A 474 -14.67 -34.21 -1.35
N SER A 475 -14.74 -34.49 -2.64
CA SER A 475 -13.78 -35.36 -3.32
C SER A 475 -12.40 -34.71 -3.43
N MET A 476 -12.32 -33.40 -3.69
CA MET A 476 -11.08 -32.63 -3.70
C MET A 476 -10.44 -32.59 -2.29
N GLU A 477 -11.23 -32.40 -1.24
CA GLU A 477 -10.76 -32.45 0.14
C GLU A 477 -10.16 -33.79 0.51
N ILE A 478 -10.77 -34.90 0.10
CA ILE A 478 -10.25 -36.25 0.31
C ILE A 478 -8.90 -36.42 -0.39
N ILE A 479 -8.77 -35.93 -1.63
CA ILE A 479 -7.53 -36.03 -2.40
C ILE A 479 -6.42 -35.19 -1.79
N LEU A 480 -6.70 -33.94 -1.46
CA LEU A 480 -5.72 -33.02 -0.90
C LEU A 480 -5.33 -33.39 0.54
N GLY A 481 -6.26 -34.00 1.30
CA GLY A 481 -6.05 -34.45 2.68
C GLY A 481 -5.47 -35.86 2.84
N GLU A 482 -5.14 -36.55 1.72
CA GLU A 482 -4.62 -37.93 1.79
C GLU A 482 -3.28 -37.97 2.57
N PRO A 483 -3.17 -38.81 3.63
CA PRO A 483 -2.03 -38.78 4.56
C PRO A 483 -0.66 -39.01 3.91
N SER A 484 -0.55 -39.90 2.94
CA SER A 484 0.73 -40.17 2.26
C SER A 484 1.12 -39.06 1.30
N ARG A 485 0.14 -38.33 0.75
CA ARG A 485 0.37 -37.10 -0.04
C ARG A 485 0.90 -36.01 0.87
N LEU A 486 0.26 -35.74 2.00
CA LEU A 486 0.68 -34.71 2.96
C LEU A 486 2.09 -34.99 3.50
N GLU A 487 2.41 -36.28 3.75
CA GLU A 487 3.75 -36.68 4.17
C GLU A 487 4.82 -36.38 3.11
N ARG A 488 4.54 -36.67 1.84
CA ARG A 488 5.43 -36.30 0.72
C ARG A 488 5.55 -34.80 0.55
N LEU A 489 4.44 -34.07 0.68
CA LEU A 489 4.43 -32.61 0.61
C LEU A 489 5.29 -32.01 1.73
N ALA A 490 5.14 -32.47 2.97
CA ALA A 490 5.96 -32.02 4.09
C ALA A 490 7.46 -32.27 3.83
N THR A 491 7.81 -33.46 3.29
CA THR A 491 9.19 -33.80 2.93
C THR A 491 9.74 -32.90 1.80
N ASP A 492 8.93 -32.65 0.77
CA ASP A 492 9.35 -31.82 -0.36
C ASP A 492 9.56 -30.36 0.05
N ILE A 493 8.66 -29.81 0.86
CA ILE A 493 8.79 -28.46 1.41
C ILE A 493 10.04 -28.36 2.29
N HIS A 494 10.23 -29.33 3.21
CA HIS A 494 11.40 -29.38 4.07
C HIS A 494 12.70 -29.37 3.28
N ASN A 495 12.87 -30.32 2.35
CA ASN A 495 14.10 -30.47 1.58
C ASN A 495 14.38 -29.22 0.73
N HIS A 496 13.36 -28.64 0.11
CA HIS A 496 13.53 -27.42 -0.67
C HIS A 496 13.90 -26.24 0.22
N TYR A 497 13.21 -26.06 1.34
CA TYR A 497 13.44 -24.93 2.24
C TYR A 497 14.85 -24.98 2.85
N VAL A 498 15.26 -26.12 3.37
CA VAL A 498 16.60 -26.31 3.94
C VAL A 498 17.67 -26.07 2.87
N SER A 499 17.55 -26.72 1.70
CA SER A 499 18.51 -26.51 0.59
C SER A 499 18.60 -25.03 0.14
N ALA A 500 17.49 -24.31 0.19
CA ALA A 500 17.46 -22.90 -0.18
C ALA A 500 18.14 -22.01 0.87
N CYS A 501 17.93 -22.30 2.17
CA CYS A 501 18.64 -21.62 3.25
C CYS A 501 20.15 -21.93 3.23
N ASP A 502 20.53 -23.17 2.95
CA ASP A 502 21.94 -23.58 2.84
C ASP A 502 22.66 -22.89 1.66
N ALA A 503 21.92 -22.61 0.57
CA ALA A 503 22.48 -21.94 -0.61
C ALA A 503 22.78 -20.45 -0.38
N ASP A 504 22.09 -19.80 0.55
CA ASP A 504 22.31 -18.40 0.94
C ASP A 504 22.12 -18.23 2.46
N PRO A 505 23.09 -18.66 3.27
CA PRO A 505 22.97 -18.70 4.72
C PRO A 505 22.98 -17.32 5.39
N ASN A 506 23.44 -16.29 4.67
CA ASN A 506 23.50 -14.92 5.21
C ASN A 506 22.17 -14.17 5.06
N ARG A 507 21.23 -14.73 4.32
CA ARG A 507 19.93 -14.11 4.07
C ARG A 507 18.84 -14.79 4.88
N ILE A 508 18.10 -14.01 5.63
CA ILE A 508 16.92 -14.51 6.32
C ILE A 508 15.80 -14.76 5.28
N GLN A 509 15.30 -15.98 5.23
CA GLN A 509 14.33 -16.41 4.24
C GLN A 509 13.11 -16.99 4.94
N LYS A 510 11.95 -16.32 4.80
CA LYS A 510 10.69 -16.82 5.34
C LYS A 510 9.84 -17.46 4.25
N ALA A 511 8.96 -18.37 4.68
CA ALA A 511 8.12 -19.15 3.80
C ALA A 511 6.66 -19.15 4.25
N MET A 512 5.75 -19.15 3.28
CA MET A 512 4.31 -19.30 3.50
C MET A 512 3.79 -20.53 2.75
N VAL A 513 3.07 -21.39 3.45
CA VAL A 513 2.39 -22.57 2.90
C VAL A 513 0.90 -22.29 2.87
N VAL A 514 0.27 -22.29 1.70
CA VAL A 514 -1.15 -22.02 1.53
C VAL A 514 -1.91 -23.31 1.30
N CYS A 515 -2.77 -23.70 2.24
CA CYS A 515 -3.56 -24.91 2.20
C CYS A 515 -5.03 -24.65 1.84
N SER A 516 -5.71 -25.67 1.34
CA SER A 516 -7.09 -25.58 0.87
C SER A 516 -8.11 -25.34 1.98
N ASN A 517 -7.94 -25.99 3.13
CA ASN A 517 -8.78 -25.81 4.31
C ASN A 517 -8.02 -26.06 5.62
N ARG A 518 -8.65 -25.75 6.74
CA ARG A 518 -8.05 -25.81 8.08
C ARG A 518 -7.66 -27.24 8.51
N LYS A 519 -8.47 -28.24 8.17
CA LYS A 519 -8.18 -29.64 8.50
C LYS A 519 -6.93 -30.14 7.78
N ILE A 520 -6.81 -29.83 6.48
CA ILE A 520 -5.64 -30.17 5.68
C ILE A 520 -4.39 -29.43 6.20
N ALA A 521 -4.52 -28.14 6.53
CA ALA A 521 -3.44 -27.36 7.10
C ALA A 521 -2.93 -27.95 8.44
N TYR A 522 -3.84 -28.34 9.32
CA TYR A 522 -3.50 -28.95 10.59
C TYR A 522 -2.91 -30.37 10.43
N ALA A 523 -3.46 -31.16 9.51
CA ALA A 523 -2.91 -32.48 9.18
C ALA A 523 -1.50 -32.38 8.59
N LEU A 524 -1.23 -31.37 7.72
CA LEU A 524 0.11 -31.09 7.20
C LEU A 524 1.08 -30.67 8.33
N LEU A 525 0.64 -29.79 9.22
CA LEU A 525 1.42 -29.38 10.39
C LEU A 525 1.79 -30.60 11.27
N SER A 526 0.84 -31.52 11.49
CA SER A 526 1.10 -32.75 12.24
C SER A 526 2.16 -33.61 11.56
N LYS A 527 2.15 -33.71 10.21
CA LYS A 527 3.21 -34.40 9.45
C LYS A 527 4.59 -33.78 9.61
N PHE A 528 4.66 -32.45 9.65
CA PHE A 528 5.92 -31.75 9.97
C PHE A 528 6.37 -32.09 11.40
N LYS A 529 5.45 -32.09 12.38
CA LYS A 529 5.78 -32.38 13.78
C LYS A 529 6.29 -33.80 13.97
N ASP A 530 5.68 -34.77 13.28
CA ASP A 530 6.07 -36.19 13.36
C ASP A 530 7.46 -36.44 12.75
N LYS A 531 7.81 -35.74 11.66
CA LYS A 531 9.06 -35.97 10.90
C LYS A 531 10.21 -35.06 11.31
N TYR A 532 9.91 -33.82 11.69
CA TYR A 532 10.89 -32.78 11.95
C TYR A 532 10.56 -32.08 13.30
N PRO A 533 10.60 -32.81 14.42
CA PRO A 533 10.23 -32.25 15.73
C PRO A 533 11.09 -31.07 16.16
N GLU A 534 12.33 -30.98 15.67
CA GLU A 534 13.25 -29.86 15.91
C GLU A 534 12.71 -28.51 15.41
N TRP A 535 11.84 -28.51 14.42
CA TRP A 535 11.18 -27.29 13.91
C TRP A 535 10.11 -26.74 14.87
N PHE A 536 9.74 -27.52 15.88
CA PHE A 536 8.75 -27.14 16.90
C PHE A 536 9.39 -26.72 18.23
N GLU A 537 10.72 -26.76 18.32
CA GLU A 537 11.45 -26.21 19.45
C GLU A 537 11.32 -24.68 19.47
N GLU A 538 10.95 -24.13 20.63
CA GLU A 538 10.81 -22.69 20.79
C GLU A 538 12.18 -22.04 21.03
N LYS A 539 12.60 -21.23 20.07
CA LYS A 539 13.83 -20.42 20.13
C LYS A 539 13.49 -18.95 19.86
N LYS A 540 14.26 -18.01 20.39
CA LYS A 540 14.09 -16.59 20.07
C LYS A 540 14.55 -16.28 18.65
N VAL A 541 15.69 -16.86 18.26
CA VAL A 541 16.33 -16.73 16.95
C VAL A 541 16.74 -18.10 16.43
N SER A 542 16.86 -18.23 15.12
CA SER A 542 17.39 -19.43 14.47
C SER A 542 18.91 -19.50 14.64
N ASP A 543 19.43 -20.72 14.68
CA ASP A 543 20.85 -20.98 14.86
C ASP A 543 21.66 -20.29 13.72
N GLY A 544 22.71 -19.55 14.09
CA GLY A 544 23.55 -18.81 13.13
C GLY A 544 23.06 -17.41 12.77
N THR A 545 21.92 -16.95 13.30
CA THR A 545 21.44 -15.58 13.10
C THR A 545 22.20 -14.60 13.99
N ASP A 546 22.83 -13.58 13.39
CA ASP A 546 23.52 -12.51 14.11
C ASP A 546 22.50 -11.48 14.67
N VAL A 547 22.50 -11.32 16.01
CA VAL A 547 21.56 -10.44 16.73
C VAL A 547 22.28 -9.70 17.85
N THR A 548 21.92 -8.46 18.09
CA THR A 548 22.37 -7.70 19.25
C THR A 548 21.62 -8.11 20.51
N ASP A 549 22.15 -7.79 21.70
CA ASP A 549 21.47 -8.06 22.96
C ASP A 549 20.12 -7.29 23.07
N GLU A 550 20.03 -6.11 22.48
CA GLU A 550 18.81 -5.30 22.44
C GLU A 550 17.73 -5.99 21.59
N GLU A 551 18.08 -6.38 20.37
CA GLU A 551 17.17 -7.14 19.47
C GLU A 551 16.74 -8.48 20.11
N LEU A 552 17.64 -9.20 20.76
CA LEU A 552 17.35 -10.46 21.43
C LEU A 552 16.33 -10.30 22.57
N ASN A 553 16.34 -9.14 23.25
CA ASN A 553 15.40 -8.84 24.33
C ASN A 553 13.98 -8.58 23.81
N GLU A 554 13.83 -8.06 22.61
CA GLU A 554 12.53 -7.80 21.97
C GLU A 554 11.90 -9.07 21.36
N LEU A 555 12.72 -10.08 21.04
CA LEU A 555 12.26 -11.31 20.42
C LEU A 555 11.65 -12.27 21.44
N LYS A 556 10.51 -12.84 21.07
CA LYS A 556 9.83 -13.92 21.83
C LYS A 556 10.28 -15.29 21.35
N PRO A 557 10.34 -16.31 22.24
CA PRO A 557 10.54 -17.69 21.81
C PRO A 557 9.38 -18.14 20.92
N MET A 558 9.72 -18.67 19.73
CA MET A 558 8.76 -19.17 18.74
C MET A 558 9.28 -20.46 18.10
N PRO A 559 8.39 -21.39 17.69
CA PRO A 559 8.79 -22.49 16.83
C PRO A 559 9.17 -21.97 15.43
N LEU A 560 9.97 -22.74 14.70
CA LEU A 560 10.33 -22.40 13.30
C LEU A 560 9.08 -22.38 12.40
N ILE A 561 8.13 -23.29 12.63
CA ILE A 561 6.89 -23.46 11.87
C ILE A 561 5.65 -23.39 12.76
N ALA A 562 4.64 -22.64 12.32
CA ALA A 562 3.34 -22.61 12.97
C ALA A 562 2.19 -22.42 11.96
N MET A 563 0.97 -22.81 12.37
CA MET A 563 -0.25 -22.57 11.61
C MET A 563 -1.01 -21.37 12.16
N VAL A 564 -1.47 -20.51 11.26
CA VAL A 564 -2.35 -19.37 11.55
C VAL A 564 -3.69 -19.56 10.86
N SER A 565 -4.76 -19.60 11.66
CA SER A 565 -6.14 -19.72 11.16
C SER A 565 -7.13 -19.30 12.25
N SER A 566 -8.33 -18.90 11.84
CA SER A 566 -9.45 -18.71 12.75
C SER A 566 -9.95 -20.06 13.30
N VAL A 567 -10.53 -20.06 14.49
CA VAL A 567 -11.23 -21.24 15.02
C VAL A 567 -12.62 -21.38 14.40
N GLY A 568 -13.08 -22.61 14.26
CA GLY A 568 -14.41 -22.95 13.76
C GLY A 568 -15.25 -23.71 14.78
N LYS A 569 -16.55 -23.61 14.67
CA LYS A 569 -17.51 -24.29 15.57
C LYS A 569 -17.41 -25.80 15.56
N ASN A 570 -16.89 -26.40 14.48
CA ASN A 570 -16.80 -27.83 14.26
C ASN A 570 -15.33 -28.31 14.16
N ASP A 571 -14.40 -27.59 14.74
CA ASP A 571 -12.99 -28.01 14.78
C ASP A 571 -12.82 -29.15 15.79
N GLU A 572 -11.95 -30.11 15.46
CA GLU A 572 -11.55 -31.15 16.37
C GLU A 572 -10.86 -30.56 17.61
N GLN A 573 -11.02 -31.15 18.78
CA GLN A 573 -10.59 -30.57 20.04
C GLN A 573 -9.09 -30.24 20.06
N ASP A 574 -8.26 -31.08 19.47
CA ASP A 574 -6.80 -30.89 19.41
C ASP A 574 -6.44 -29.69 18.54
N MET A 575 -7.08 -29.55 17.37
CA MET A 575 -6.90 -28.39 16.49
C MET A 575 -7.44 -27.13 17.14
N TYR A 576 -8.61 -27.21 17.80
CA TYR A 576 -9.19 -26.06 18.51
C TYR A 576 -8.24 -25.56 19.61
N ASN A 577 -7.68 -26.47 20.41
CA ASN A 577 -6.72 -26.16 21.47
C ASN A 577 -5.42 -25.57 20.89
N TYR A 578 -4.88 -26.17 19.82
CA TYR A 578 -3.69 -25.67 19.13
C TYR A 578 -3.87 -24.25 18.62
N LEU A 579 -5.03 -23.93 18.06
CA LEU A 579 -5.34 -22.59 17.55
C LEU A 579 -5.61 -21.56 18.66
N GLY A 580 -5.59 -21.95 19.93
CA GLY A 580 -5.79 -21.08 21.09
C GLY A 580 -7.24 -20.95 21.54
N GLY A 581 -8.19 -21.65 20.94
CA GLY A 581 -9.59 -21.64 21.31
C GLY A 581 -10.18 -20.24 21.40
N VAL A 582 -10.73 -19.88 22.56
CA VAL A 582 -11.29 -18.52 22.83
C VAL A 582 -10.24 -17.40 22.83
N LYS A 583 -8.93 -17.70 22.88
CA LYS A 583 -7.81 -16.76 22.80
C LYS A 583 -7.17 -16.72 21.40
N ASN A 584 -7.86 -17.25 20.39
CA ASN A 584 -7.33 -17.34 19.01
C ASN A 584 -6.88 -15.98 18.46
N ASP A 585 -7.65 -14.93 18.68
CA ASP A 585 -7.31 -13.58 18.18
C ASP A 585 -5.98 -13.09 18.78
N LYS A 586 -5.78 -13.25 20.10
CA LYS A 586 -4.53 -12.88 20.76
C LYS A 586 -3.35 -13.70 20.23
N ARG A 587 -3.52 -15.02 20.08
CA ARG A 587 -2.48 -15.89 19.51
C ARG A 587 -2.14 -15.48 18.07
N SER A 588 -3.13 -15.17 17.26
CA SER A 588 -2.93 -14.72 15.88
C SER A 588 -2.19 -13.40 15.81
N GLU A 589 -2.47 -12.44 16.70
CA GLU A 589 -1.73 -11.18 16.81
C GLU A 589 -0.27 -11.40 17.24
N GLU A 590 -0.02 -12.31 18.19
CA GLU A 590 1.33 -12.67 18.63
C GLU A 590 2.15 -13.31 17.50
N LEU A 591 1.55 -14.22 16.73
CA LEU A 591 2.19 -14.84 15.57
C LEU A 591 2.42 -13.84 14.43
N ASP A 592 1.48 -12.92 14.20
CA ASP A 592 1.63 -11.84 13.21
C ASP A 592 2.84 -10.95 13.55
N ALA A 593 2.93 -10.52 14.80
CA ALA A 593 4.04 -9.69 15.27
C ALA A 593 5.38 -10.44 15.14
N ALA A 594 5.44 -11.72 15.56
CA ALA A 594 6.65 -12.52 15.49
C ALA A 594 7.08 -12.82 14.04
N PHE A 595 6.14 -13.09 13.12
CA PHE A 595 6.48 -13.35 11.72
C PHE A 595 6.99 -12.11 10.99
N LYS A 596 6.54 -10.92 11.39
CA LYS A 596 7.03 -9.63 10.86
C LYS A 596 8.41 -9.26 11.38
N GLN A 597 8.80 -9.75 12.56
CA GLN A 597 10.15 -9.56 13.07
C GLN A 597 11.11 -10.44 12.26
N GLU A 598 11.99 -9.81 11.49
CA GLU A 598 12.89 -10.45 10.55
C GLU A 598 13.69 -11.59 11.20
N LYS A 599 14.38 -11.29 12.29
CA LYS A 599 15.30 -12.19 13.00
C LYS A 599 14.62 -13.20 13.95
N SER A 600 13.28 -13.16 14.07
CA SER A 600 12.54 -14.14 14.87
C SER A 600 12.73 -15.57 14.33
N ASN A 601 12.83 -16.56 15.21
CA ASN A 601 12.89 -17.99 14.82
C ASN A 601 11.66 -18.46 14.01
N PHE A 602 10.57 -17.72 13.99
CA PHE A 602 9.37 -18.07 13.23
C PHE A 602 9.53 -17.79 11.74
N HIS A 603 9.91 -18.79 10.97
CA HIS A 603 10.24 -18.69 9.55
C HIS A 603 9.17 -19.22 8.61
N ILE A 604 8.40 -20.25 9.02
CA ILE A 604 7.44 -20.92 8.14
C ILE A 604 6.03 -20.81 8.71
N VAL A 605 5.13 -20.22 7.93
CA VAL A 605 3.72 -20.13 8.31
C VAL A 605 2.83 -20.98 7.41
N ILE A 606 1.92 -21.77 8.00
CA ILE A 606 0.87 -22.48 7.28
C ILE A 606 -0.43 -21.68 7.42
N VAL A 607 -1.04 -21.32 6.30
CA VAL A 607 -2.27 -20.51 6.24
C VAL A 607 -3.32 -21.13 5.32
N VAL A 608 -4.56 -20.69 5.46
CA VAL A 608 -5.66 -21.09 4.56
C VAL A 608 -6.14 -19.89 3.75
N ASP A 609 -6.72 -18.88 4.41
CA ASP A 609 -7.21 -17.65 3.79
C ASP A 609 -6.65 -16.39 4.47
N MET A 610 -6.14 -16.53 5.70
CA MET A 610 -5.49 -15.44 6.42
C MET A 610 -4.13 -15.14 5.82
N TRP A 611 -3.71 -13.87 5.85
CA TRP A 611 -2.42 -13.36 5.36
C TRP A 611 -2.19 -13.46 3.83
N ILE A 612 -3.09 -14.10 3.10
CA ILE A 612 -3.03 -14.14 1.63
C ILE A 612 -3.17 -12.73 1.03
N THR A 613 -3.89 -11.86 1.72
CA THR A 613 -4.12 -10.48 1.28
C THR A 613 -3.86 -9.49 2.41
N GLY A 614 -3.29 -8.33 2.08
CA GLY A 614 -3.03 -7.27 3.05
C GLY A 614 -1.83 -7.50 3.99
N PHE A 615 -1.17 -8.64 3.91
CA PHE A 615 -0.03 -9.01 4.75
C PHE A 615 1.29 -8.65 4.06
N ASP A 616 2.18 -7.96 4.76
CA ASP A 616 3.45 -7.48 4.22
C ASP A 616 4.61 -7.89 5.10
N VAL A 617 5.51 -8.72 4.54
CA VAL A 617 6.75 -9.19 5.17
C VAL A 617 7.84 -9.22 4.10
N PRO A 618 8.80 -8.28 4.11
CA PRO A 618 9.83 -8.19 3.08
C PRO A 618 10.66 -9.46 2.92
N CYS A 619 11.04 -10.12 4.01
CA CYS A 619 11.83 -11.36 4.01
C CYS A 619 11.04 -12.63 3.64
N LEU A 620 9.75 -12.51 3.24
CA LEU A 620 8.97 -13.64 2.72
C LEU A 620 9.43 -13.99 1.31
N THR A 621 10.27 -15.00 1.21
CA THR A 621 10.95 -15.41 -0.03
C THR A 621 10.22 -16.54 -0.77
N TYR A 622 9.60 -17.47 -0.04
CA TYR A 622 8.98 -18.65 -0.63
C TYR A 622 7.49 -18.73 -0.36
N LEU A 623 6.75 -19.11 -1.39
CA LEU A 623 5.32 -19.41 -1.32
C LEU A 623 5.08 -20.83 -1.83
N TYR A 624 4.66 -21.72 -0.97
CA TYR A 624 4.24 -23.08 -1.31
C TYR A 624 2.73 -23.12 -1.42
N ASN A 625 2.22 -23.19 -2.65
CA ASN A 625 0.79 -23.13 -2.88
C ASN A 625 0.20 -24.53 -3.07
N ASP A 626 -0.48 -25.06 -2.05
CA ASP A 626 -1.21 -26.34 -2.05
C ASP A 626 -2.73 -26.12 -2.15
N LYS A 627 -3.15 -24.98 -2.68
CA LYS A 627 -4.54 -24.60 -2.87
C LYS A 627 -4.81 -24.27 -4.33
N PRO A 628 -5.88 -24.81 -4.95
CA PRO A 628 -6.25 -24.42 -6.31
C PRO A 628 -6.74 -22.97 -6.33
N LEU A 629 -5.84 -22.06 -6.55
CA LEU A 629 -6.13 -20.61 -6.66
C LEU A 629 -6.40 -20.23 -8.11
N LYS A 630 -7.39 -19.34 -8.32
CA LYS A 630 -7.77 -18.87 -9.64
C LYS A 630 -7.84 -17.34 -9.69
N LYS A 631 -7.57 -16.78 -10.89
CA LYS A 631 -7.73 -15.35 -11.20
C LYS A 631 -7.06 -14.44 -10.14
N HIS A 632 -7.82 -13.48 -9.60
CA HIS A 632 -7.34 -12.47 -8.65
C HIS A 632 -6.72 -13.05 -7.37
N LEU A 633 -7.29 -14.14 -6.80
CA LEU A 633 -6.73 -14.78 -5.60
C LEU A 633 -5.33 -15.35 -5.86
N LEU A 634 -5.09 -15.92 -7.04
CA LEU A 634 -3.75 -16.39 -7.42
C LEU A 634 -2.76 -15.23 -7.48
N ILE A 635 -3.11 -14.15 -8.18
CA ILE A 635 -2.24 -12.98 -8.32
C ILE A 635 -1.95 -12.34 -6.96
N GLN A 636 -2.97 -12.20 -6.10
CA GLN A 636 -2.80 -11.65 -4.76
C GLN A 636 -1.90 -12.51 -3.87
N THR A 637 -2.04 -13.82 -3.97
CA THR A 637 -1.23 -14.76 -3.18
C THR A 637 0.23 -14.74 -3.64
N ILE A 638 0.48 -14.85 -4.94
CA ILE A 638 1.85 -14.84 -5.47
C ILE A 638 2.55 -13.49 -5.28
N SER A 639 1.79 -12.38 -5.24
CA SER A 639 2.36 -11.06 -4.97
C SER A 639 2.84 -10.86 -3.53
N ARG A 640 2.71 -11.85 -2.65
CA ARG A 640 3.30 -11.78 -1.30
C ARG A 640 4.83 -11.94 -1.33
N VAL A 641 5.35 -12.69 -2.29
CA VAL A 641 6.80 -13.00 -2.43
C VAL A 641 7.52 -12.11 -3.46
N ASN A 642 6.87 -11.09 -4.00
CA ASN A 642 7.49 -10.18 -4.95
C ASN A 642 8.06 -8.90 -4.31
N ARG A 643 8.37 -8.93 -3.01
CA ARG A 643 8.92 -7.81 -2.27
C ARG A 643 10.43 -7.72 -2.45
N LYS A 644 10.95 -6.51 -2.51
CA LYS A 644 12.39 -6.27 -2.47
C LYS A 644 12.87 -6.41 -1.02
N TYR A 645 13.92 -7.23 -0.82
CA TYR A 645 14.52 -7.51 0.47
C TYR A 645 16.03 -7.62 0.33
#